data_82f7ab57f453d7b27eefd7a4d8ea52eb
#
_entry.id   82f7ab57f453d7b27eefd7a4d8ea52eb
#
_cell.length_a   1.000
_cell.length_b   1.000
_cell.length_c   1.000
_cell.angle_alpha   90.00
_cell.angle_beta   90.00
_cell.angle_gamma   90.00
#
_symmetry.space_group_name_H-M   'P 1'
#
loop_
_entity.id
_entity.type
_entity.pdbx_description
1 polymer ?
#
loop_
_entity_poly.entity_id
_entity_poly.type
_entity_poly.pdbx_seq_one_letter_code
_entity_poly.pdbx_strand_id
1 'polypeptide(L)'
;MKKYAKIFIFLILSVMLLLCFASCKRVRSSKTLYVDKVENMPKDFIMGMDASCVPSLEASGVKYYDHKGKEKDVYKILSENGVNYIRVRIWNDPFDEEGNGYGGGNCDLENAIEVGKRATKYGMKLLVNFHYSDFWADPAKQMAPKAWRGMDSVEMSDALYEYTKESLQKLVDAGIDIGMVQVGNETNGYMCGFNGWLDITSLMKAGCNAVREVCPNALVAVHFTNPEKVTNYNNYAYYLASQRVDYDVFASSYYPAWHGTLENLATVLNKVADKYGKKTMIIETAYVNTLEDTDFYGNTGTDGVKEYPFTEQGQANHIRALTDTAVNKMNNCIGICYWEGTWISVGGESWEENSAIWEKYGSGWASSYAGEYDPDDAGQWYGGCSVDNQAFFDENGKARESLKVFGLVRKGNTVKVKPDAIEDINLMLDINGDVDLPDKVNAIMLDNSKQEIPVTWTKMAQIVDYVTGNYTAIDYSRFTSGGIAKYEVIGEAGGMTAHCYVSMVEYNFIKNWSFEDSNNKDVQPSGWNANAVTKFDELWVEDKVSDSMTGTKHYHFWGSTDVEFSLEQEIADLKAGTYKYAVSTMGGDCGKYESYIYVKINGEVVYKADAHFTSYDEWHTSSLTNIAVAEGDIVTVGIYFKGPAKAWGKIDDALLNSVQ
;
A
#
# COMPACT_ATOMS: atom_id res chain seq x y z
N MET A 1 67.80 -12.02 14.44
CA MET A 1 66.56 -11.38 14.94
C MET A 1 65.84 -10.49 13.90
N LYS A 2 66.49 -9.57 13.19
CA LYS A 2 65.81 -8.67 12.21
C LYS A 2 65.19 -9.38 11.00
N LYS A 3 65.65 -10.56 10.59
CA LYS A 3 65.10 -11.32 9.44
C LYS A 3 63.82 -12.07 9.77
N TYR A 4 63.68 -12.55 11.01
CA TYR A 4 62.45 -13.23 11.48
C TYR A 4 61.31 -12.25 11.84
N ALA A 5 61.65 -11.03 12.31
CA ALA A 5 60.66 -9.98 12.55
C ALA A 5 59.97 -9.51 11.25
N LYS A 6 60.73 -9.42 10.12
CA LYS A 6 60.15 -9.06 8.83
C LYS A 6 59.23 -10.16 8.27
N ILE A 7 59.57 -11.44 8.48
CA ILE A 7 58.73 -12.58 8.05
C ILE A 7 57.44 -12.64 8.88
N PHE A 8 57.53 -12.36 10.18
CA PHE A 8 56.38 -12.35 11.09
C PHE A 8 55.40 -11.19 10.78
N ILE A 9 55.93 -10.00 10.47
CA ILE A 9 55.13 -8.84 10.04
C ILE A 9 54.47 -9.11 8.67
N PHE A 10 55.18 -9.77 7.75
CA PHE A 10 54.58 -10.13 6.43
C PHE A 10 53.51 -11.21 6.54
N LEU A 11 53.64 -12.16 7.49
CA LEU A 11 52.62 -13.16 7.78
C LEU A 11 51.39 -12.52 8.48
N ILE A 12 51.56 -11.58 9.41
CA ILE A 12 50.44 -10.85 10.04
C ILE A 12 49.74 -9.96 9.03
N LEU A 13 50.44 -9.27 8.12
CA LEU A 13 49.84 -8.47 7.05
C LEU A 13 49.11 -9.34 6.01
N SER A 14 49.66 -10.52 5.68
CA SER A 14 48.95 -11.44 4.76
C SER A 14 47.73 -12.08 5.40
N VAL A 15 47.76 -12.38 6.70
CA VAL A 15 46.57 -12.87 7.44
C VAL A 15 45.53 -11.76 7.66
N MET A 16 45.94 -10.51 7.89
CA MET A 16 45.03 -9.36 7.89
C MET A 16 44.45 -9.08 6.50
N LEU A 17 45.24 -9.18 5.43
CA LEU A 17 44.69 -9.08 4.06
C LEU A 17 43.71 -10.23 3.76
N LEU A 18 44.01 -11.46 4.16
CA LEU A 18 43.09 -12.61 4.01
C LEU A 18 41.82 -12.45 4.85
N LEU A 19 41.89 -11.84 6.03
CA LEU A 19 40.73 -11.53 6.86
C LEU A 19 39.90 -10.36 6.28
N CYS A 20 40.55 -9.38 5.59
CA CYS A 20 39.82 -8.33 4.86
C CYS A 20 39.09 -8.84 3.60
N PHE A 21 39.60 -9.92 2.97
CA PHE A 21 38.89 -10.54 1.84
C PHE A 21 37.77 -11.51 2.27
N ALA A 22 37.69 -11.91 3.54
CA ALA A 22 36.68 -12.83 4.04
C ALA A 22 35.33 -12.17 4.35
N SER A 23 35.20 -10.84 4.20
CA SER A 23 33.99 -10.10 4.62
C SER A 23 33.11 -9.61 3.46
N CYS A 24 33.40 -9.96 2.23
CA CYS A 24 32.43 -9.70 1.15
C CYS A 24 31.40 -10.83 1.15
N LYS A 25 30.36 -10.68 1.98
CA LYS A 25 29.20 -11.58 1.95
C LYS A 25 28.60 -11.51 0.53
N ARG A 26 28.95 -12.45 -0.35
CA ARG A 26 28.37 -12.53 -1.70
C ARG A 26 26.92 -12.97 -1.56
N VAL A 27 25.99 -12.05 -1.78
CA VAL A 27 24.59 -12.41 -2.02
C VAL A 27 24.55 -13.46 -3.14
N ARG A 28 23.87 -14.57 -2.88
CA ARG A 28 23.76 -15.66 -3.85
C ARG A 28 22.87 -15.22 -5.02
N SER A 29 23.19 -15.72 -6.23
CA SER A 29 22.31 -15.54 -7.39
C SER A 29 20.97 -16.26 -7.14
N SER A 30 19.88 -15.71 -7.66
CA SER A 30 18.61 -16.38 -7.75
C SER A 30 18.52 -17.23 -9.04
N LYS A 31 17.72 -18.30 -9.01
CA LYS A 31 17.40 -19.09 -10.20
C LYS A 31 16.04 -18.69 -10.79
N THR A 32 15.26 -17.90 -10.07
CA THR A 32 13.88 -17.55 -10.40
C THR A 32 13.66 -16.07 -10.58
N LEU A 33 14.43 -15.20 -9.90
CA LEU A 33 14.29 -13.76 -10.02
C LEU A 33 15.11 -13.19 -11.17
N TYR A 34 14.50 -12.29 -11.92
CA TYR A 34 15.17 -11.36 -12.83
C TYR A 34 15.35 -10.01 -12.13
N VAL A 35 16.56 -9.50 -12.04
CA VAL A 35 16.84 -8.20 -11.40
C VAL A 35 17.87 -7.46 -12.23
N ASP A 36 17.48 -6.36 -12.86
CA ASP A 36 18.43 -5.46 -13.49
C ASP A 36 19.28 -4.75 -12.45
N LYS A 37 20.56 -4.64 -12.75
CA LYS A 37 21.49 -3.88 -11.92
C LYS A 37 21.05 -2.41 -11.85
N VAL A 38 21.11 -1.83 -10.65
CA VAL A 38 21.04 -0.38 -10.46
C VAL A 38 22.43 0.21 -10.62
N GLU A 39 22.60 1.00 -11.67
CA GLU A 39 23.88 1.66 -11.93
C GLU A 39 24.11 2.81 -10.95
N ASN A 40 25.37 3.21 -10.79
CA ASN A 40 25.81 4.32 -9.92
C ASN A 40 25.49 4.17 -8.42
N MET A 41 25.04 3.00 -7.96
CA MET A 41 24.66 2.79 -6.58
C MET A 41 25.85 2.95 -5.62
N PRO A 42 25.84 3.90 -4.65
CA PRO A 42 26.90 4.10 -3.68
C PRO A 42 27.14 2.84 -2.83
N LYS A 43 28.39 2.62 -2.39
CA LYS A 43 28.72 1.45 -1.56
C LYS A 43 28.01 1.48 -0.21
N ASP A 44 27.85 2.67 0.36
CA ASP A 44 27.24 2.96 1.64
C ASP A 44 25.74 3.26 1.54
N PHE A 45 25.13 3.09 0.35
CA PHE A 45 23.69 3.26 0.19
C PHE A 45 22.93 2.32 1.12
N ILE A 46 21.98 2.88 1.87
CA ILE A 46 21.21 2.14 2.87
C ILE A 46 20.17 1.27 2.17
N MET A 47 20.25 -0.04 2.41
CA MET A 47 19.24 -1.02 2.07
C MET A 47 18.71 -1.56 3.39
N GLY A 48 17.73 -0.86 3.96
CA GLY A 48 17.22 -1.12 5.29
C GLY A 48 15.98 -2.01 5.30
N MET A 49 15.67 -2.54 6.48
CA MET A 49 14.41 -3.25 6.75
C MET A 49 13.97 -3.00 8.18
N ASP A 50 12.70 -2.64 8.37
CA ASP A 50 12.06 -2.67 9.68
C ASP A 50 11.79 -4.13 10.06
N ALA A 51 12.15 -4.50 11.28
CA ALA A 51 12.01 -5.84 11.83
C ALA A 51 11.71 -5.77 13.33
N SER A 52 10.84 -4.85 13.71
CA SER A 52 10.52 -4.52 15.11
C SER A 52 9.74 -5.63 15.81
N CYS A 53 8.86 -6.34 15.09
CA CYS A 53 7.98 -7.38 15.66
C CYS A 53 8.69 -8.73 15.90
N VAL A 54 9.93 -8.92 15.44
CA VAL A 54 10.61 -10.22 15.49
C VAL A 54 10.64 -10.86 16.87
N PRO A 55 10.99 -10.17 17.98
CA PRO A 55 11.01 -10.81 19.30
C PRO A 55 9.65 -11.37 19.71
N SER A 56 8.55 -10.65 19.45
CA SER A 56 7.20 -11.12 19.78
C SER A 56 6.74 -12.28 18.88
N LEU A 57 7.14 -12.27 17.61
CA LEU A 57 6.88 -13.38 16.70
C LEU A 57 7.63 -14.65 17.14
N GLU A 58 8.91 -14.54 17.50
CA GLU A 58 9.69 -15.67 18.02
C GLU A 58 9.13 -16.18 19.36
N ALA A 59 8.67 -15.28 20.24
CA ALA A 59 7.96 -15.65 21.47
C ALA A 59 6.64 -16.40 21.19
N SER A 60 5.96 -16.07 20.09
CA SER A 60 4.77 -16.75 19.60
C SER A 60 5.07 -18.13 18.97
N GLY A 61 6.34 -18.50 18.83
CA GLY A 61 6.77 -19.78 18.26
C GLY A 61 7.22 -19.73 16.80
N VAL A 62 7.20 -18.55 16.17
CA VAL A 62 7.68 -18.36 14.78
C VAL A 62 9.18 -18.64 14.71
N LYS A 63 9.59 -19.35 13.66
CA LYS A 63 10.98 -19.63 13.33
C LYS A 63 11.30 -19.20 11.92
N TYR A 64 12.52 -18.73 11.72
CA TYR A 64 12.97 -18.27 10.41
C TYR A 64 13.97 -19.24 9.78
N TYR A 65 13.81 -19.44 8.47
CA TYR A 65 14.63 -20.37 7.70
C TYR A 65 15.22 -19.64 6.47
N ASP A 66 16.46 -19.98 6.14
CA ASP A 66 17.07 -19.47 4.91
C ASP A 66 16.44 -20.14 3.65
N HIS A 67 16.80 -19.66 2.46
CA HIS A 67 16.30 -20.18 1.19
C HIS A 67 16.51 -21.69 0.98
N LYS A 68 17.31 -22.34 1.83
CA LYS A 68 17.54 -23.81 1.82
C LYS A 68 16.72 -24.53 2.88
N GLY A 69 15.88 -23.84 3.62
CA GLY A 69 15.10 -24.39 4.72
C GLY A 69 15.93 -24.68 5.98
N LYS A 70 17.09 -24.02 6.14
CA LYS A 70 17.90 -24.12 7.37
C LYS A 70 17.47 -23.05 8.36
N GLU A 71 17.06 -23.44 9.57
CA GLU A 71 16.76 -22.52 10.68
C GLU A 71 17.97 -21.63 11.00
N LYS A 72 17.73 -20.31 11.09
CA LYS A 72 18.72 -19.29 11.40
C LYS A 72 18.08 -18.10 12.07
N ASP A 73 18.88 -17.37 12.84
CA ASP A 73 18.54 -16.02 13.28
C ASP A 73 18.14 -15.15 12.06
N VAL A 74 16.95 -14.54 12.10
CA VAL A 74 16.40 -13.76 10.98
C VAL A 74 17.33 -12.62 10.59
N TYR A 75 17.93 -11.90 11.54
CA TYR A 75 18.86 -10.79 11.25
C TYR A 75 20.12 -11.29 10.50
N LYS A 76 20.54 -12.52 10.74
CA LYS A 76 21.59 -13.16 9.92
C LYS A 76 21.13 -13.41 8.50
N ILE A 77 19.88 -13.90 8.31
CA ILE A 77 19.32 -14.12 6.98
C ILE A 77 19.24 -12.79 6.22
N LEU A 78 18.74 -11.73 6.85
CA LEU A 78 18.65 -10.39 6.27
C LEU A 78 20.02 -9.88 5.83
N SER A 79 21.00 -9.93 6.73
CA SER A 79 22.39 -9.50 6.43
C SER A 79 23.04 -10.32 5.30
N GLU A 80 22.78 -11.64 5.22
CA GLU A 80 23.29 -12.50 4.14
C GLU A 80 22.67 -12.17 2.76
N ASN A 81 21.50 -11.50 2.76
CA ASN A 81 20.75 -11.08 1.56
C ASN A 81 20.98 -9.61 1.18
N GLY A 82 21.80 -8.87 1.91
CA GLY A 82 22.23 -7.53 1.53
C GLY A 82 21.56 -6.39 2.31
N VAL A 83 20.72 -6.69 3.26
CA VAL A 83 20.24 -5.70 4.24
C VAL A 83 21.41 -5.23 5.09
N ASN A 84 21.56 -3.92 5.25
CA ASN A 84 22.69 -3.31 5.95
C ASN A 84 22.27 -2.37 7.11
N TYR A 85 20.97 -2.10 7.24
CA TYR A 85 20.35 -1.39 8.35
C TYR A 85 19.11 -2.14 8.83
N ILE A 86 18.90 -2.18 10.14
CA ILE A 86 17.64 -2.60 10.75
C ILE A 86 16.99 -1.36 11.34
N ARG A 87 15.76 -1.08 10.96
CA ARG A 87 14.91 -0.09 11.61
C ARG A 87 14.14 -0.76 12.74
N VAL A 88 14.07 -0.10 13.88
CA VAL A 88 13.28 -0.54 15.02
C VAL A 88 12.52 0.64 15.61
N ARG A 89 11.21 0.49 15.79
CA ARG A 89 10.38 1.48 16.47
C ARG A 89 10.52 1.33 17.99
N ILE A 90 10.35 2.44 18.70
CA ILE A 90 10.29 2.49 20.16
C ILE A 90 9.05 3.28 20.56
N TRP A 91 8.21 2.62 21.36
CA TRP A 91 7.11 3.21 22.11
C TRP A 91 7.55 3.45 23.54
N ASN A 92 6.92 4.42 24.23
CA ASN A 92 7.36 4.79 25.57
C ASN A 92 7.00 3.73 26.61
N ASP A 93 5.74 3.31 26.62
CA ASP A 93 5.21 2.30 27.55
C ASP A 93 3.99 1.58 26.91
N PRO A 94 4.23 0.57 26.05
CA PRO A 94 3.18 -0.13 25.32
C PRO A 94 2.48 -1.23 26.14
N PHE A 95 2.20 -0.95 27.43
CA PHE A 95 1.57 -1.90 28.34
C PHE A 95 0.50 -1.21 29.18
N ASP A 96 -0.53 -1.98 29.60
CA ASP A 96 -1.47 -1.55 30.63
C ASP A 96 -0.87 -1.62 32.04
N GLU A 97 -1.66 -1.24 33.07
CA GLU A 97 -1.20 -1.26 34.47
C GLU A 97 -0.91 -2.67 34.99
N GLU A 98 -1.50 -3.72 34.40
CA GLU A 98 -1.29 -5.12 34.72
C GLU A 98 -0.09 -5.73 33.97
N GLY A 99 0.49 -5.00 33.02
CA GLY A 99 1.63 -5.42 32.22
C GLY A 99 1.24 -6.19 30.95
N ASN A 100 -0.01 -6.12 30.52
CA ASN A 100 -0.44 -6.69 29.25
C ASN A 100 -0.02 -5.77 28.09
N GLY A 101 0.59 -6.36 27.06
CA GLY A 101 1.11 -5.60 25.92
C GLY A 101 0.02 -5.16 24.94
N TYR A 102 0.20 -3.99 24.32
CA TYR A 102 -0.74 -3.43 23.35
C TYR A 102 -0.68 -4.09 21.95
N GLY A 103 0.28 -4.95 21.70
CA GLY A 103 0.48 -5.58 20.40
C GLY A 103 1.51 -4.82 19.54
N GLY A 104 1.51 -5.10 18.24
CA GLY A 104 2.47 -4.51 17.30
C GLY A 104 3.93 -4.80 17.65
N GLY A 105 4.19 -5.93 18.30
CA GLY A 105 5.49 -6.31 18.79
C GLY A 105 5.83 -5.82 20.20
N ASN A 106 4.92 -5.12 20.90
CA ASN A 106 5.18 -4.49 22.21
C ASN A 106 6.51 -3.74 22.22
N CYS A 107 6.71 -2.90 21.24
CA CYS A 107 8.00 -2.33 20.85
C CYS A 107 8.50 -1.26 21.82
N ASP A 108 8.88 -1.67 23.03
CA ASP A 108 9.54 -0.83 24.03
C ASP A 108 11.06 -0.74 23.80
N LEU A 109 11.75 -0.11 24.74
CA LEU A 109 13.20 0.03 24.70
C LEU A 109 13.94 -1.31 24.85
N GLU A 110 13.43 -2.25 25.63
CA GLU A 110 14.05 -3.57 25.82
C GLU A 110 13.98 -4.39 24.53
N ASN A 111 12.83 -4.33 23.82
CA ASN A 111 12.69 -4.89 22.47
C ASN A 111 13.75 -4.29 21.52
N ALA A 112 13.92 -2.97 21.53
CA ALA A 112 14.90 -2.29 20.68
C ALA A 112 16.34 -2.67 21.02
N ILE A 113 16.67 -2.92 22.29
CA ILE A 113 17.98 -3.40 22.73
C ILE A 113 18.25 -4.83 22.21
N GLU A 114 17.26 -5.72 22.28
CA GLU A 114 17.39 -7.07 21.72
C GLU A 114 17.63 -7.05 20.21
N VAL A 115 16.77 -6.35 19.46
CA VAL A 115 16.88 -6.16 18.01
C VAL A 115 18.24 -5.56 17.65
N GLY A 116 18.65 -4.49 18.34
CA GLY A 116 19.90 -3.77 18.08
C GLY A 116 21.15 -4.61 18.30
N LYS A 117 21.18 -5.40 19.37
CA LYS A 117 22.29 -6.35 19.65
C LYS A 117 22.42 -7.37 18.51
N ARG A 118 21.30 -7.93 18.04
CA ARG A 118 21.28 -8.92 16.96
C ARG A 118 21.68 -8.28 15.62
N ALA A 119 21.17 -7.10 15.28
CA ALA A 119 21.57 -6.35 14.10
C ALA A 119 23.09 -6.09 14.07
N THR A 120 23.62 -5.53 15.15
CA THR A 120 25.05 -5.23 15.33
C THR A 120 25.91 -6.48 15.22
N LYS A 121 25.51 -7.58 15.85
CA LYS A 121 26.20 -8.89 15.78
C LYS A 121 26.41 -9.35 14.34
N TYR A 122 25.46 -9.08 13.44
CA TYR A 122 25.56 -9.47 12.03
C TYR A 122 26.05 -8.37 11.11
N GLY A 123 26.56 -7.26 11.69
CA GLY A 123 27.23 -6.17 10.97
C GLY A 123 26.27 -5.24 10.22
N MET A 124 25.06 -5.11 10.74
CA MET A 124 24.09 -4.10 10.30
C MET A 124 24.04 -2.98 11.35
N LYS A 125 23.78 -1.76 10.90
CA LYS A 125 23.56 -0.63 11.79
C LYS A 125 22.08 -0.56 12.20
N LEU A 126 21.83 0.07 13.34
CA LEU A 126 20.47 0.33 13.81
C LEU A 126 20.01 1.72 13.35
N LEU A 127 18.76 1.79 12.86
CA LEU A 127 17.97 2.99 12.70
C LEU A 127 16.89 2.96 13.80
N VAL A 128 17.07 3.78 14.82
CA VAL A 128 16.13 3.89 15.95
C VAL A 128 15.00 4.83 15.55
N ASN A 129 13.75 4.37 15.66
CA ASN A 129 12.56 5.15 15.35
C ASN A 129 11.74 5.42 16.61
N PHE A 130 11.85 6.63 17.16
CA PHE A 130 11.00 7.06 18.27
C PHE A 130 9.64 7.50 17.77
N HIS A 131 8.57 6.86 18.23
CA HIS A 131 7.19 7.30 17.96
C HIS A 131 6.75 8.42 18.90
N TYR A 132 7.31 8.49 20.10
CA TYR A 132 6.87 9.38 21.18
C TYR A 132 5.40 9.22 21.50
N SER A 133 4.99 7.98 21.64
CA SER A 133 3.66 7.48 21.86
C SER A 133 3.78 6.14 22.60
N ASP A 134 2.73 5.65 23.21
CA ASP A 134 2.72 4.31 23.84
C ASP A 134 2.24 3.22 22.87
N PHE A 135 1.79 3.61 21.68
CA PHE A 135 1.34 2.71 20.62
C PHE A 135 1.65 3.33 19.24
N TRP A 136 0.98 2.88 18.18
CA TRP A 136 1.21 3.39 16.84
C TRP A 136 1.06 4.93 16.76
N ALA A 137 2.00 5.55 16.07
CA ALA A 137 1.94 6.95 15.69
C ALA A 137 1.98 7.04 14.16
N ASP A 138 0.96 7.67 13.58
CA ASP A 138 0.78 7.91 12.15
C ASP A 138 0.08 9.28 11.94
N PRO A 139 -0.20 9.74 10.71
CA PRO A 139 -0.80 11.04 10.48
C PRO A 139 -2.16 11.27 11.15
N ALA A 140 -2.91 10.21 11.44
CA ALA A 140 -4.19 10.29 12.14
C ALA A 140 -4.05 10.16 13.66
N LYS A 141 -2.93 9.57 14.12
CA LYS A 141 -2.70 9.22 15.52
C LYS A 141 -1.33 9.70 15.99
N GLN A 142 -1.29 10.80 16.66
CA GLN A 142 -0.06 11.39 17.25
C GLN A 142 -0.30 11.68 18.74
N MET A 143 -0.78 10.67 19.46
CA MET A 143 -1.11 10.80 20.89
C MET A 143 0.15 10.87 21.73
N ALA A 144 0.12 11.72 22.78
CA ALA A 144 1.18 11.76 23.77
C ALA A 144 1.21 10.45 24.59
N PRO A 145 2.41 9.98 25.03
CA PRO A 145 2.52 8.91 26.01
C PRO A 145 1.65 9.18 27.25
N LYS A 146 1.13 8.12 27.87
CA LYS A 146 0.31 8.20 29.09
C LYS A 146 0.98 9.06 30.15
N ALA A 147 2.29 8.85 30.35
CA ALA A 147 3.10 9.56 31.33
C ALA A 147 3.24 11.07 31.05
N TRP A 148 2.96 11.53 29.84
CA TRP A 148 3.11 12.94 29.42
C TRP A 148 1.77 13.63 29.21
N ARG A 149 0.66 12.97 29.47
CA ARG A 149 -0.67 13.57 29.31
C ARG A 149 -0.84 14.79 30.20
N GLY A 150 -1.32 15.91 29.64
CA GLY A 150 -1.56 17.16 30.33
C GLY A 150 -0.35 18.10 30.43
N MET A 151 0.84 17.70 29.99
CA MET A 151 2.00 18.58 29.90
C MET A 151 1.77 19.66 28.82
N ASP A 152 2.27 20.87 29.08
CA ASP A 152 2.39 21.89 28.03
C ASP A 152 3.55 21.56 27.09
N SER A 153 3.73 22.37 26.02
CA SER A 153 4.76 22.07 25.00
C SER A 153 6.20 22.23 25.50
N VAL A 154 6.43 22.99 26.57
CA VAL A 154 7.75 23.15 27.18
C VAL A 154 8.07 21.93 28.04
N GLU A 155 7.16 21.57 28.94
CA GLU A 155 7.26 20.37 29.78
C GLU A 155 7.41 19.11 28.92
N MET A 156 6.62 19.00 27.84
CA MET A 156 6.67 17.90 26.89
C MET A 156 8.02 17.84 26.16
N SER A 157 8.59 19.00 25.78
CA SER A 157 9.91 19.07 25.13
C SER A 157 11.01 18.59 26.06
N ASP A 158 10.95 18.96 27.34
CA ASP A 158 11.93 18.50 28.35
C ASP A 158 11.80 17.00 28.60
N ALA A 159 10.58 16.48 28.74
CA ALA A 159 10.33 15.05 28.92
C ALA A 159 10.81 14.23 27.70
N LEU A 160 10.53 14.70 26.48
CA LEU A 160 10.96 14.07 25.23
C LEU A 160 12.50 14.07 25.10
N TYR A 161 13.16 15.17 25.46
CA TYR A 161 14.63 15.25 25.46
C TYR A 161 15.23 14.21 26.40
N GLU A 162 14.80 14.18 27.67
CA GLU A 162 15.35 13.25 28.67
C GLU A 162 15.06 11.78 28.29
N TYR A 163 13.84 11.46 27.86
CA TYR A 163 13.49 10.12 27.38
C TYR A 163 14.36 9.66 26.20
N THR A 164 14.56 10.54 25.21
CA THR A 164 15.42 10.23 24.05
C THR A 164 16.86 10.00 24.47
N LYS A 165 17.38 10.88 25.34
CA LYS A 165 18.74 10.81 25.86
C LYS A 165 18.98 9.52 26.64
N GLU A 166 18.12 9.21 27.61
CA GLU A 166 18.24 8.00 28.44
C GLU A 166 18.14 6.72 27.61
N SER A 167 17.18 6.69 26.67
CA SER A 167 16.97 5.54 25.78
C SER A 167 18.19 5.29 24.89
N LEU A 168 18.71 6.35 24.25
CA LEU A 168 19.92 6.25 23.43
C LEU A 168 21.15 5.85 24.25
N GLN A 169 21.30 6.37 25.47
CA GLN A 169 22.40 5.98 26.35
C GLN A 169 22.37 4.49 26.66
N LYS A 170 21.20 3.92 26.96
CA LYS A 170 21.04 2.47 27.19
C LYS A 170 21.39 1.63 25.95
N LEU A 171 21.00 2.10 24.76
CA LEU A 171 21.35 1.44 23.50
C LEU A 171 22.88 1.48 23.24
N VAL A 172 23.53 2.63 23.51
CA VAL A 172 24.98 2.79 23.41
C VAL A 172 25.71 1.90 24.42
N ASP A 173 25.26 1.88 25.66
CA ASP A 173 25.83 1.06 26.73
C ASP A 173 25.69 -0.45 26.44
N ALA A 174 24.65 -0.82 25.71
CA ALA A 174 24.45 -2.18 25.19
C ALA A 174 25.37 -2.55 24.01
N GLY A 175 26.23 -1.62 23.55
CA GLY A 175 27.18 -1.82 22.45
C GLY A 175 26.56 -1.88 21.06
N ILE A 176 25.44 -1.22 20.86
CA ILE A 176 24.69 -1.21 19.58
C ILE A 176 25.30 -0.18 18.61
N ASP A 177 25.50 -0.58 17.34
CA ASP A 177 25.98 0.31 16.27
C ASP A 177 24.81 1.14 15.72
N ILE A 178 24.54 2.29 16.35
CA ILE A 178 23.49 3.22 15.96
C ILE A 178 23.96 4.07 14.77
N GLY A 179 23.36 3.87 13.60
CA GLY A 179 23.70 4.62 12.39
C GLY A 179 22.80 5.81 12.13
N MET A 180 21.55 5.76 12.60
CA MET A 180 20.56 6.82 12.42
C MET A 180 19.52 6.80 13.53
N VAL A 181 19.01 7.96 13.89
CA VAL A 181 17.87 8.11 14.82
C VAL A 181 16.80 8.94 14.15
N GLN A 182 15.58 8.41 14.11
CA GLN A 182 14.39 9.07 13.61
C GLN A 182 13.63 9.69 14.77
N VAL A 183 13.41 11.00 14.71
CA VAL A 183 12.73 11.81 15.72
C VAL A 183 11.28 12.03 15.28
N GLY A 184 10.37 11.23 15.86
CA GLY A 184 8.96 11.17 15.48
C GLY A 184 8.70 10.28 14.26
N ASN A 185 7.49 9.76 14.15
CA ASN A 185 7.03 8.92 13.03
C ASN A 185 5.86 9.58 12.32
N GLU A 186 5.99 9.78 10.98
CA GLU A 186 4.95 10.34 10.10
C GLU A 186 4.24 11.57 10.67
N THR A 187 5.00 12.47 11.27
CA THR A 187 4.49 13.57 12.09
C THR A 187 3.62 14.57 11.32
N ASN A 188 3.71 14.62 10.02
CA ASN A 188 2.95 15.50 9.12
C ASN A 188 2.61 16.88 9.73
N GLY A 189 1.48 17.04 10.39
CA GLY A 189 1.06 18.27 11.08
C GLY A 189 0.76 18.09 12.56
N TYR A 190 1.17 16.94 13.16
CA TYR A 190 0.91 16.58 14.56
C TYR A 190 2.11 15.88 15.18
N MET A 191 2.31 16.07 16.49
CA MET A 191 3.29 15.32 17.28
C MET A 191 2.93 15.40 18.77
N CYS A 192 2.86 14.28 19.47
CA CYS A 192 2.52 14.20 20.91
C CYS A 192 1.24 14.96 21.27
N GLY A 193 0.21 14.93 20.43
CA GLY A 193 -1.04 15.66 20.64
C GLY A 193 -1.03 17.14 20.23
N PHE A 194 0.11 17.71 19.87
CA PHE A 194 0.20 19.09 19.39
C PHE A 194 0.06 19.18 17.87
N ASN A 195 -0.67 20.21 17.40
CA ASN A 195 -0.89 20.50 15.97
C ASN A 195 -0.34 21.86 15.51
N GLY A 196 0.30 22.59 16.40
CA GLY A 196 0.98 23.86 16.10
C GLY A 196 2.43 23.66 15.68
N TRP A 197 2.85 24.24 14.56
CA TRP A 197 4.23 24.07 14.08
C TRP A 197 5.30 24.64 15.02
N LEU A 198 4.97 25.59 15.90
CA LEU A 198 5.90 26.06 16.91
C LEU A 198 6.17 24.97 17.95
N ASP A 199 5.11 24.30 18.42
CA ASP A 199 5.21 23.22 19.40
C ASP A 199 5.88 21.99 18.78
N ILE A 200 5.41 21.54 17.60
CA ILE A 200 5.98 20.42 16.87
C ILE A 200 7.49 20.60 16.66
N THR A 201 7.91 21.76 16.19
CA THR A 201 9.35 22.02 15.96
C THR A 201 10.14 22.19 17.26
N SER A 202 9.51 22.58 18.38
CA SER A 202 10.12 22.57 19.71
C SER A 202 10.43 21.14 20.15
N LEU A 203 9.44 20.24 20.05
CA LEU A 203 9.58 18.82 20.33
C LEU A 203 10.65 18.17 19.44
N MET A 204 10.62 18.44 18.13
CA MET A 204 11.66 17.93 17.23
C MET A 204 13.07 18.40 17.59
N LYS A 205 13.22 19.68 17.96
CA LYS A 205 14.53 20.20 18.43
C LYS A 205 15.02 19.48 19.67
N ALA A 206 14.13 19.23 20.64
CA ALA A 206 14.46 18.53 21.86
C ALA A 206 14.99 17.13 21.53
N GLY A 207 14.29 16.35 20.72
CA GLY A 207 14.75 15.04 20.27
C GLY A 207 16.06 15.08 19.49
N CYS A 208 16.17 15.99 18.50
CA CYS A 208 17.40 16.15 17.72
C CYS A 208 18.61 16.50 18.61
N ASN A 209 18.44 17.39 19.60
CA ASN A 209 19.49 17.77 20.54
C ASN A 209 19.95 16.59 21.39
N ALA A 210 19.02 15.78 21.89
CA ALA A 210 19.35 14.58 22.65
C ALA A 210 20.16 13.57 21.80
N VAL A 211 19.79 13.40 20.51
CA VAL A 211 20.58 12.56 19.59
C VAL A 211 21.98 13.12 19.38
N ARG A 212 22.13 14.43 19.17
CA ARG A 212 23.46 15.05 18.98
C ARG A 212 24.34 14.89 20.22
N GLU A 213 23.74 14.92 21.41
CA GLU A 213 24.49 14.76 22.67
C GLU A 213 24.99 13.32 22.86
N VAL A 214 24.13 12.33 22.66
CA VAL A 214 24.46 10.91 22.99
C VAL A 214 25.10 10.19 21.80
N CYS A 215 24.63 10.47 20.58
CA CYS A 215 25.03 9.78 19.36
C CYS A 215 25.54 10.77 18.29
N PRO A 216 26.63 11.54 18.53
CA PRO A 216 27.06 12.64 17.65
C PRO A 216 27.43 12.19 16.22
N ASN A 217 27.70 10.90 16.02
CA ASN A 217 28.04 10.34 14.72
C ASN A 217 26.85 9.71 13.99
N ALA A 218 25.69 9.57 14.64
CA ALA A 218 24.47 9.07 14.01
C ALA A 218 23.80 10.17 13.18
N LEU A 219 23.18 9.80 12.08
CA LEU A 219 22.32 10.71 11.33
C LEU A 219 21.02 10.97 12.11
N VAL A 220 20.53 12.19 12.07
CA VAL A 220 19.21 12.56 12.61
C VAL A 220 18.22 12.68 11.49
N ALA A 221 17.15 11.88 11.53
CA ALA A 221 16.08 11.89 10.55
C ALA A 221 14.79 12.46 11.15
N VAL A 222 14.03 13.20 10.33
CA VAL A 222 12.63 13.57 10.56
C VAL A 222 11.77 12.93 9.48
N HIS A 223 10.57 12.49 9.82
CA HIS A 223 9.78 11.60 8.96
C HIS A 223 8.37 12.13 8.70
N PHE A 224 8.00 12.14 7.42
CA PHE A 224 6.70 12.56 6.89
C PHE A 224 6.17 11.54 5.89
N THR A 225 4.86 11.59 5.62
CA THR A 225 4.20 10.73 4.64
C THR A 225 3.26 11.53 3.73
N ASN A 226 2.68 10.89 2.73
CA ASN A 226 1.85 11.46 1.67
C ASN A 226 2.63 12.39 0.71
N PRO A 227 3.68 11.88 0.03
CA PRO A 227 4.46 12.69 -0.92
C PRO A 227 3.66 13.16 -2.14
N GLU A 228 2.49 12.58 -2.41
CA GLU A 228 1.55 13.08 -3.42
C GLU A 228 0.98 14.45 -3.07
N LYS A 229 0.98 14.83 -1.79
CA LYS A 229 0.57 16.15 -1.31
C LYS A 229 1.73 17.13 -1.31
N VAL A 230 2.20 17.51 -2.50
CA VAL A 230 3.40 18.33 -2.76
C VAL A 230 3.48 19.60 -1.92
N THR A 231 2.34 20.30 -1.75
CA THR A 231 2.28 21.53 -0.96
C THR A 231 2.62 21.29 0.50
N ASN A 232 2.15 20.18 1.07
CA ASN A 232 2.41 19.83 2.46
C ASN A 232 3.90 19.60 2.71
N TYR A 233 4.57 18.85 1.83
CA TYR A 233 6.02 18.61 1.93
C TYR A 233 6.85 19.91 1.88
N ASN A 234 6.47 20.82 0.99
CA ASN A 234 7.11 22.15 0.94
C ASN A 234 6.92 22.93 2.25
N ASN A 235 5.73 22.82 2.87
CA ASN A 235 5.43 23.48 4.15
C ASN A 235 6.20 22.83 5.30
N TYR A 236 6.26 21.47 5.37
CA TYR A 236 7.03 20.76 6.40
C TYR A 236 8.50 21.20 6.38
N ALA A 237 9.13 21.13 5.20
CA ALA A 237 10.52 21.58 5.06
C ALA A 237 10.73 23.08 5.37
N TYR A 238 9.76 23.92 5.02
CA TYR A 238 9.80 25.36 5.37
C TYR A 238 9.75 25.59 6.89
N TYR A 239 8.84 24.93 7.61
CA TYR A 239 8.72 25.08 9.06
C TYR A 239 9.97 24.57 9.79
N LEU A 240 10.49 23.40 9.42
CA LEU A 240 11.74 22.89 9.96
C LEU A 240 12.90 23.86 9.79
N ALA A 241 13.04 24.42 8.59
CA ALA A 241 14.11 25.39 8.28
C ALA A 241 13.92 26.73 9.02
N SER A 242 12.68 27.29 9.02
CA SER A 242 12.37 28.56 9.66
C SER A 242 12.60 28.52 11.16
N GLN A 243 12.32 27.38 11.78
CA GLN A 243 12.53 27.13 13.20
C GLN A 243 13.93 26.57 13.52
N ARG A 244 14.80 26.36 12.51
CA ARG A 244 16.18 25.89 12.66
C ARG A 244 16.28 24.55 13.40
N VAL A 245 15.44 23.57 13.01
CA VAL A 245 15.55 22.19 13.51
C VAL A 245 16.84 21.57 12.94
N ASP A 246 17.69 21.03 13.81
CA ASP A 246 18.98 20.44 13.44
C ASP A 246 18.81 18.95 13.08
N TYR A 247 18.49 18.65 11.84
CA TYR A 247 18.39 17.31 11.29
C TYR A 247 19.24 17.15 10.02
N ASP A 248 19.61 15.92 9.69
CA ASP A 248 20.40 15.57 8.50
C ASP A 248 19.52 15.09 7.35
N VAL A 249 18.50 14.26 7.66
CA VAL A 249 17.71 13.49 6.70
C VAL A 249 16.24 13.89 6.76
N PHE A 250 15.71 14.34 5.63
CA PHE A 250 14.27 14.48 5.41
C PHE A 250 13.76 13.16 4.85
N ALA A 251 13.08 12.38 5.66
CA ALA A 251 12.62 11.05 5.31
C ALA A 251 11.13 11.02 4.92
N SER A 252 10.77 10.11 4.03
CA SER A 252 9.42 9.92 3.54
C SER A 252 9.01 8.46 3.53
N SER A 253 7.75 8.16 3.89
CA SER A 253 7.10 6.92 3.47
C SER A 253 6.77 6.99 1.98
N TYR A 254 6.82 5.86 1.31
CA TYR A 254 6.32 5.68 -0.05
C TYR A 254 5.69 4.31 -0.22
N TYR A 255 4.39 4.29 -0.33
CA TYR A 255 3.59 3.10 -0.64
C TYR A 255 2.91 3.32 -2.00
N PRO A 256 3.24 2.55 -3.05
CA PRO A 256 2.77 2.82 -4.41
C PRO A 256 1.25 2.77 -4.54
N ALA A 257 0.58 1.99 -3.68
CA ALA A 257 -0.88 1.92 -3.65
C ALA A 257 -1.55 3.28 -3.43
N TRP A 258 -0.91 4.21 -2.67
CA TRP A 258 -1.56 5.45 -2.21
C TRP A 258 -0.76 6.73 -2.50
N HIS A 259 0.56 6.65 -2.67
CA HIS A 259 1.45 7.82 -2.64
C HIS A 259 1.88 8.33 -4.03
N GLY A 260 1.15 7.94 -5.07
CA GLY A 260 1.42 8.37 -6.44
C GLY A 260 2.66 7.73 -7.05
N THR A 261 3.22 8.36 -8.08
CA THR A 261 4.31 7.77 -8.88
C THR A 261 5.71 8.01 -8.28
N LEU A 262 6.67 7.16 -8.63
CA LEU A 262 8.09 7.35 -8.32
C LEU A 262 8.67 8.66 -8.86
N GLU A 263 8.15 9.16 -9.98
CA GLU A 263 8.54 10.46 -10.55
C GLU A 263 8.08 11.63 -9.67
N ASN A 264 6.84 11.56 -9.17
CA ASN A 264 6.32 12.55 -8.22
C ASN A 264 7.15 12.53 -6.92
N LEU A 265 7.41 11.35 -6.37
CA LEU A 265 8.25 11.17 -5.18
C LEU A 265 9.62 11.84 -5.35
N ALA A 266 10.31 11.53 -6.46
CA ALA A 266 11.61 12.14 -6.77
C ALA A 266 11.51 13.66 -6.90
N THR A 267 10.49 14.17 -7.58
CA THR A 267 10.27 15.61 -7.77
C THR A 267 10.10 16.33 -6.44
N VAL A 268 9.31 15.76 -5.54
CA VAL A 268 9.01 16.36 -4.24
C VAL A 268 10.23 16.38 -3.32
N LEU A 269 10.93 15.25 -3.21
CA LEU A 269 12.10 15.15 -2.34
C LEU A 269 13.30 15.91 -2.90
N ASN A 270 13.46 16.01 -4.22
CA ASN A 270 14.48 16.86 -4.84
C ASN A 270 14.29 18.34 -4.48
N LYS A 271 13.04 18.84 -4.45
CA LYS A 271 12.78 20.23 -4.01
C LYS A 271 13.27 20.49 -2.59
N VAL A 272 13.11 19.51 -1.69
CA VAL A 272 13.60 19.61 -0.31
C VAL A 272 15.13 19.57 -0.27
N ALA A 273 15.72 18.57 -0.96
CA ALA A 273 17.17 18.40 -1.02
C ALA A 273 17.87 19.65 -1.58
N ASP A 274 17.40 20.18 -2.71
CA ASP A 274 18.01 21.31 -3.40
C ASP A 274 17.84 22.62 -2.63
N LYS A 275 16.63 22.88 -2.08
CA LYS A 275 16.34 24.13 -1.39
C LYS A 275 16.98 24.23 -0.02
N TYR A 276 17.05 23.13 0.71
CA TYR A 276 17.48 23.11 2.12
C TYR A 276 18.79 22.37 2.36
N GLY A 277 19.43 21.80 1.31
CA GLY A 277 20.69 21.08 1.40
C GLY A 277 20.65 19.81 2.24
N LYS A 278 19.47 19.20 2.37
CA LYS A 278 19.27 18.01 3.22
C LYS A 278 19.50 16.72 2.43
N LYS A 279 19.89 15.67 3.15
CA LYS A 279 19.78 14.31 2.65
C LYS A 279 18.30 13.92 2.61
N THR A 280 17.95 13.01 1.70
CA THR A 280 16.61 12.41 1.65
C THR A 280 16.72 10.90 1.79
N MET A 281 15.66 10.25 2.21
CA MET A 281 15.56 8.79 2.34
C MET A 281 14.10 8.36 2.22
N ILE A 282 13.85 7.22 1.56
CA ILE A 282 12.58 6.53 1.67
C ILE A 282 12.70 5.60 2.89
N ILE A 283 12.07 6.00 4.01
CA ILE A 283 12.27 5.31 5.29
C ILE A 283 11.23 4.22 5.55
N GLU A 284 10.15 4.23 4.76
CA GLU A 284 9.15 3.17 4.71
C GLU A 284 8.68 2.93 3.29
N THR A 285 8.57 1.67 2.92
CA THR A 285 7.89 1.16 1.73
C THR A 285 7.51 -0.29 1.96
N ALA A 286 6.49 -0.75 1.25
CA ALA A 286 6.15 -2.18 1.20
C ALA A 286 5.50 -2.50 -0.15
N TYR A 287 5.44 -3.78 -0.50
CA TYR A 287 4.77 -4.25 -1.71
C TYR A 287 4.23 -5.66 -1.54
N VAL A 288 3.00 -5.86 -1.96
CA VAL A 288 2.30 -7.15 -1.89
C VAL A 288 2.99 -8.17 -2.81
N ASN A 289 3.22 -9.37 -2.29
CA ASN A 289 3.81 -10.49 -3.04
C ASN A 289 2.84 -11.67 -3.25
N THR A 290 1.70 -11.65 -2.58
CA THR A 290 0.63 -12.66 -2.68
C THR A 290 -0.70 -12.05 -2.27
N LEU A 291 -1.81 -12.63 -2.75
CA LEU A 291 -3.17 -12.31 -2.29
C LEU A 291 -3.64 -13.24 -1.17
N GLU A 292 -2.83 -14.22 -0.79
CA GLU A 292 -3.16 -15.15 0.29
C GLU A 292 -3.10 -14.44 1.64
N ASP A 293 -4.14 -14.62 2.45
CA ASP A 293 -4.21 -14.27 3.86
C ASP A 293 -3.90 -15.55 4.66
N THR A 294 -2.82 -15.52 5.43
CA THR A 294 -2.31 -16.70 6.12
C THR A 294 -2.56 -16.69 7.62
N ASP A 295 -3.14 -15.63 8.15
CA ASP A 295 -3.41 -15.49 9.58
C ASP A 295 -4.90 -15.29 9.91
N PHE A 296 -5.79 -15.24 8.91
CA PHE A 296 -7.22 -14.98 9.01
C PHE A 296 -7.56 -13.55 9.47
N TYR A 297 -6.65 -12.61 9.31
CA TYR A 297 -6.85 -11.19 9.59
C TYR A 297 -6.59 -10.37 8.32
N GLY A 298 -7.64 -9.80 7.74
CA GLY A 298 -7.64 -9.19 6.42
C GLY A 298 -6.42 -8.33 6.08
N ASN A 299 -5.85 -8.56 4.91
CA ASN A 299 -4.64 -7.91 4.42
C ASN A 299 -4.90 -6.55 3.79
N THR A 300 -3.93 -5.63 3.91
CA THR A 300 -3.92 -4.30 3.28
C THR A 300 -2.98 -4.23 2.08
N GLY A 301 -3.05 -3.13 1.32
CA GLY A 301 -2.15 -2.85 0.20
C GLY A 301 -2.56 -3.45 -1.14
N THR A 302 -3.70 -4.14 -1.19
CA THR A 302 -4.25 -4.72 -2.42
C THR A 302 -5.17 -3.77 -3.19
N ASP A 303 -5.70 -2.74 -2.52
CA ASP A 303 -6.74 -1.81 -3.00
C ASP A 303 -6.12 -0.61 -3.69
N GLY A 304 -5.03 -0.52 -4.15
CA GLY A 304 -4.45 0.68 -4.74
C GLY A 304 -3.88 0.44 -6.13
N VAL A 305 -3.01 1.34 -6.56
CA VAL A 305 -2.35 1.23 -7.84
C VAL A 305 -1.42 0.02 -7.84
N LYS A 306 -1.72 -0.94 -8.71
CA LYS A 306 -0.91 -2.15 -8.92
C LYS A 306 0.18 -1.87 -9.97
N GLU A 307 1.37 -1.44 -9.52
CA GLU A 307 2.50 -1.19 -10.43
C GLU A 307 3.08 -2.47 -11.06
N TYR A 308 3.08 -3.56 -10.30
CA TYR A 308 3.62 -4.88 -10.67
C TYR A 308 2.65 -5.98 -10.25
N PRO A 309 2.74 -7.19 -10.82
CA PRO A 309 2.01 -8.34 -10.31
C PRO A 309 2.27 -8.57 -8.82
N PHE A 310 1.27 -9.04 -8.09
CA PHE A 310 1.43 -9.44 -6.68
C PHE A 310 2.11 -10.81 -6.59
N THR A 311 3.41 -10.80 -6.87
CA THR A 311 4.30 -11.97 -6.92
C THR A 311 5.63 -11.62 -6.25
N GLU A 312 6.44 -12.63 -5.96
CA GLU A 312 7.82 -12.39 -5.48
C GLU A 312 8.66 -11.60 -6.50
N GLN A 313 8.42 -11.78 -7.81
CA GLN A 313 9.08 -10.99 -8.84
C GLN A 313 8.57 -9.54 -8.83
N GLY A 314 7.26 -9.32 -8.71
CA GLY A 314 6.67 -7.98 -8.63
C GLY A 314 7.18 -7.21 -7.42
N GLN A 315 7.26 -7.85 -6.23
CA GLN A 315 7.88 -7.27 -5.05
C GLN A 315 9.36 -6.89 -5.28
N ALA A 316 10.11 -7.75 -5.96
CA ALA A 316 11.50 -7.45 -6.31
C ALA A 316 11.61 -6.31 -7.34
N ASN A 317 10.70 -6.23 -8.32
CA ASN A 317 10.62 -5.15 -9.30
C ASN A 317 10.35 -3.81 -8.64
N HIS A 318 9.42 -3.75 -7.68
CA HIS A 318 9.14 -2.55 -6.89
C HIS A 318 10.42 -2.05 -6.16
N ILE A 319 11.08 -2.92 -5.39
CA ILE A 319 12.31 -2.56 -4.67
C ILE A 319 13.41 -2.11 -5.63
N ARG A 320 13.56 -2.79 -6.77
CA ARG A 320 14.55 -2.42 -7.80
C ARG A 320 14.24 -1.03 -8.37
N ALA A 321 12.98 -0.77 -8.77
CA ALA A 321 12.57 0.50 -9.35
C ALA A 321 12.69 1.67 -8.36
N LEU A 322 12.27 1.45 -7.11
CA LEU A 322 12.44 2.43 -6.03
C LEU A 322 13.92 2.73 -5.78
N THR A 323 14.78 1.69 -5.71
CA THR A 323 16.24 1.86 -5.55
C THR A 323 16.85 2.64 -6.71
N ASP A 324 16.46 2.33 -7.95
CA ASP A 324 16.95 3.04 -9.13
C ASP A 324 16.53 4.52 -9.13
N THR A 325 15.28 4.79 -8.75
CA THR A 325 14.77 6.16 -8.59
C THR A 325 15.54 6.90 -7.50
N ALA A 326 15.75 6.29 -6.36
CA ALA A 326 16.50 6.88 -5.24
C ALA A 326 17.96 7.18 -5.59
N VAL A 327 18.61 6.30 -6.35
CA VAL A 327 20.02 6.45 -6.73
C VAL A 327 20.22 7.40 -7.92
N ASN A 328 19.36 7.30 -8.94
CA ASN A 328 19.61 7.93 -10.24
C ASN A 328 18.72 9.13 -10.55
N LYS A 329 17.61 9.33 -9.80
CA LYS A 329 16.64 10.42 -10.04
C LYS A 329 16.46 11.34 -8.84
N MET A 330 16.90 10.93 -7.65
CA MET A 330 16.76 11.74 -6.44
C MET A 330 18.10 12.34 -6.02
N ASN A 331 18.08 13.62 -5.65
CA ASN A 331 19.24 14.35 -5.17
C ASN A 331 19.48 14.03 -3.68
N ASN A 332 20.75 13.72 -3.33
CA ASN A 332 21.17 13.43 -1.95
C ASN A 332 20.38 12.30 -1.27
N CYS A 333 19.76 11.39 -2.01
CA CYS A 333 19.09 10.26 -1.42
C CYS A 333 20.11 9.22 -0.96
N ILE A 334 20.00 8.81 0.31
CA ILE A 334 21.00 7.95 0.97
C ILE A 334 20.52 6.50 1.16
N GLY A 335 19.26 6.20 0.90
CA GLY A 335 18.76 4.85 1.11
C GLY A 335 17.26 4.68 1.00
N ILE A 336 16.88 3.41 1.08
CA ILE A 336 15.51 2.95 1.24
C ILE A 336 15.43 2.01 2.44
N CYS A 337 14.26 1.95 3.11
CA CYS A 337 13.97 0.99 4.16
C CYS A 337 12.60 0.35 3.89
N TYR A 338 12.54 -0.97 3.93
CA TYR A 338 11.30 -1.72 3.78
C TYR A 338 10.64 -1.89 5.15
N TRP A 339 9.34 -1.64 5.22
CA TRP A 339 8.59 -1.69 6.47
C TRP A 339 8.14 -3.12 6.77
N GLU A 340 8.45 -3.61 7.98
CA GLU A 340 8.05 -4.91 8.55
C GLU A 340 8.17 -6.13 7.62
N GLY A 341 9.28 -6.20 6.87
CA GLY A 341 9.50 -7.30 5.92
C GLY A 341 9.65 -8.70 6.54
N THR A 342 9.59 -8.80 7.86
CA THR A 342 9.70 -10.05 8.64
C THR A 342 8.40 -10.44 9.33
N TRP A 343 7.35 -9.64 9.24
CA TRP A 343 6.10 -9.90 9.94
C TRP A 343 5.24 -10.91 9.18
N ILE A 344 5.09 -12.09 9.75
CA ILE A 344 4.36 -13.22 9.17
C ILE A 344 3.36 -13.79 10.18
N SER A 345 2.46 -14.65 9.71
CA SER A 345 1.50 -15.39 10.52
C SER A 345 2.15 -16.14 11.67
N VAL A 346 1.46 -16.25 12.79
CA VAL A 346 1.89 -17.04 13.97
C VAL A 346 1.55 -18.51 13.87
N GLY A 347 0.88 -18.95 12.78
CA GLY A 347 0.71 -20.37 12.40
C GLY A 347 -0.44 -21.10 13.09
N GLY A 348 -1.44 -20.43 13.65
CA GLY A 348 -2.70 -21.03 14.08
C GLY A 348 -3.57 -21.42 12.88
N GLU A 349 -4.44 -22.42 13.08
CA GLU A 349 -5.33 -22.93 12.02
C GLU A 349 -6.68 -22.19 11.94
N SER A 350 -6.89 -21.20 12.82
CA SER A 350 -8.08 -20.35 12.84
C SER A 350 -7.79 -18.97 13.44
N TRP A 351 -8.71 -18.02 13.21
CA TRP A 351 -8.65 -16.69 13.84
C TRP A 351 -8.62 -16.77 15.36
N GLU A 352 -9.40 -17.67 15.97
CA GLU A 352 -9.48 -17.83 17.43
C GLU A 352 -8.16 -18.32 18.02
N GLU A 353 -7.48 -19.24 17.35
CA GLU A 353 -6.16 -19.73 17.79
C GLU A 353 -5.11 -18.63 17.68
N ASN A 354 -5.06 -17.94 16.55
CA ASN A 354 -4.15 -16.84 16.32
C ASN A 354 -4.43 -15.69 17.30
N SER A 355 -5.71 -15.32 17.54
CA SER A 355 -6.09 -14.26 18.46
C SER A 355 -5.56 -14.50 19.87
N ALA A 356 -5.64 -15.73 20.39
CA ALA A 356 -5.08 -16.09 21.71
C ALA A 356 -3.55 -15.90 21.77
N ILE A 357 -2.84 -16.15 20.66
CA ILE A 357 -1.40 -15.96 20.55
C ILE A 357 -1.06 -14.46 20.48
N TRP A 358 -1.77 -13.69 19.64
CA TRP A 358 -1.58 -12.25 19.51
C TRP A 358 -1.79 -11.52 20.83
N GLU A 359 -2.88 -11.82 21.55
CA GLU A 359 -3.15 -11.27 22.89
C GLU A 359 -2.02 -11.55 23.87
N LYS A 360 -1.51 -12.77 23.86
CA LYS A 360 -0.49 -13.19 24.83
C LYS A 360 0.89 -12.61 24.57
N TYR A 361 1.29 -12.49 23.31
CA TYR A 361 2.66 -12.15 22.94
C TYR A 361 2.80 -10.80 22.24
N GLY A 362 1.69 -10.14 21.93
CA GLY A 362 1.67 -8.87 21.21
C GLY A 362 2.13 -8.99 19.76
N SER A 363 2.03 -10.17 19.14
CA SER A 363 2.51 -10.42 17.78
C SER A 363 1.54 -10.05 16.66
N GLY A 364 0.28 -9.70 16.97
CA GLY A 364 -0.66 -9.03 16.07
C GLY A 364 -0.43 -7.52 16.03
N TRP A 365 -1.13 -6.80 15.16
CA TRP A 365 -0.99 -5.34 15.06
C TRP A 365 -1.47 -4.61 16.32
N ALA A 366 -2.47 -5.16 16.99
CA ALA A 366 -3.00 -4.70 18.27
C ALA A 366 -3.55 -5.87 19.09
N SER A 367 -3.47 -5.78 20.41
CA SER A 367 -4.22 -6.60 21.36
C SER A 367 -5.46 -5.86 21.83
N SER A 368 -6.39 -6.56 22.49
CA SER A 368 -7.58 -5.94 23.12
C SER A 368 -7.21 -4.91 24.19
N TYR A 369 -6.05 -5.06 24.83
CA TYR A 369 -5.54 -4.14 25.87
C TYR A 369 -5.17 -2.76 25.30
N ALA A 370 -4.84 -2.67 24.03
CA ALA A 370 -4.51 -1.39 23.38
C ALA A 370 -5.69 -0.39 23.38
N GLY A 371 -6.93 -0.88 23.55
CA GLY A 371 -8.13 -0.04 23.68
C GLY A 371 -8.10 0.93 24.85
N GLU A 372 -7.27 0.71 25.88
CA GLU A 372 -7.05 1.68 26.96
C GLU A 372 -6.37 2.96 26.44
N TYR A 373 -5.43 2.82 25.55
CA TYR A 373 -4.68 3.93 24.98
C TYR A 373 -5.32 4.47 23.70
N ASP A 374 -5.81 3.61 22.83
CA ASP A 374 -6.41 3.90 21.52
C ASP A 374 -7.82 3.28 21.39
N PRO A 375 -8.84 3.87 22.06
CA PRO A 375 -10.18 3.29 22.12
C PRO A 375 -10.93 3.36 20.79
N ASP A 376 -10.59 4.30 19.91
CA ASP A 376 -11.35 4.57 18.69
C ASP A 376 -10.95 3.68 17.52
N ASP A 377 -9.72 3.08 17.55
CA ASP A 377 -9.24 2.16 16.53
C ASP A 377 -8.87 0.81 17.13
N ALA A 378 -7.75 0.69 17.86
CA ALA A 378 -7.33 -0.57 18.45
C ALA A 378 -8.35 -1.16 19.43
N GLY A 379 -9.12 -0.32 20.13
CA GLY A 379 -10.20 -0.76 21.00
C GLY A 379 -11.38 -1.40 20.27
N GLN A 380 -11.49 -1.22 18.95
CA GLN A 380 -12.57 -1.76 18.12
C GLN A 380 -12.08 -2.83 17.13
N TRP A 381 -10.86 -2.68 16.61
CA TRP A 381 -10.33 -3.43 15.45
C TRP A 381 -9.00 -4.09 15.75
N TYR A 382 -8.80 -4.62 16.97
CA TYR A 382 -7.59 -5.36 17.31
C TYR A 382 -7.52 -6.72 16.61
N GLY A 383 -6.30 -7.27 16.43
CA GLY A 383 -6.12 -8.55 15.76
C GLY A 383 -4.71 -8.78 15.22
N GLY A 384 -4.64 -9.48 14.10
CA GLY A 384 -3.44 -10.06 13.51
C GLY A 384 -2.59 -9.14 12.66
N CYS A 385 -1.92 -9.72 11.69
CA CYS A 385 -0.98 -9.01 10.81
C CYS A 385 -1.65 -8.66 9.48
N SER A 386 -2.04 -7.40 9.30
CA SER A 386 -2.61 -6.93 8.03
C SER A 386 -1.59 -6.80 6.88
N VAL A 387 -0.34 -7.26 7.06
CA VAL A 387 0.76 -7.11 6.10
C VAL A 387 1.60 -8.37 5.90
N ASP A 388 1.12 -9.54 6.31
CA ASP A 388 1.82 -10.81 6.13
C ASP A 388 2.03 -11.12 4.64
N ASN A 389 1.13 -10.66 3.77
CA ASN A 389 1.21 -10.72 2.31
C ASN A 389 2.32 -9.85 1.69
N GLN A 390 3.04 -9.05 2.49
CA GLN A 390 4.13 -8.17 2.08
C GLN A 390 5.49 -8.63 2.63
N ALA A 391 5.50 -9.66 3.48
CA ALA A 391 6.71 -10.18 4.11
C ALA A 391 7.66 -10.87 3.11
N PHE A 392 8.96 -10.86 3.39
CA PHE A 392 9.98 -11.60 2.63
C PHE A 392 10.19 -13.04 3.14
N PHE A 393 9.27 -13.52 3.93
CA PHE A 393 9.22 -14.90 4.42
C PHE A 393 7.81 -15.43 4.18
N ASP A 394 7.71 -16.73 3.89
CA ASP A 394 6.40 -17.38 3.79
C ASP A 394 5.82 -17.65 5.19
N GLU A 395 4.60 -18.14 5.26
CA GLU A 395 3.87 -18.46 6.50
C GLU A 395 4.60 -19.49 7.38
N ASN A 396 5.52 -20.26 6.81
CA ASN A 396 6.38 -21.21 7.52
C ASN A 396 7.72 -20.59 7.93
N GLY A 397 7.92 -19.31 7.73
CA GLY A 397 9.13 -18.57 8.05
C GLY A 397 10.30 -18.80 7.11
N LYS A 398 10.11 -19.42 5.95
CA LYS A 398 11.17 -19.63 4.97
C LYS A 398 11.34 -18.40 4.10
N ALA A 399 12.58 -17.96 3.93
CA ALA A 399 12.92 -16.81 3.10
C ALA A 399 12.46 -16.98 1.65
N ARG A 400 11.64 -16.05 1.16
CA ARG A 400 11.19 -15.93 -0.22
C ARG A 400 12.37 -15.51 -1.12
N GLU A 401 12.35 -15.88 -2.39
CA GLU A 401 13.42 -15.50 -3.32
C GLU A 401 13.54 -13.98 -3.48
N SER A 402 12.42 -13.25 -3.37
CA SER A 402 12.36 -11.77 -3.43
C SER A 402 13.30 -11.09 -2.43
N LEU A 403 13.55 -11.66 -1.25
CA LEU A 403 14.50 -11.12 -0.27
C LEU A 403 15.89 -10.88 -0.85
N LYS A 404 16.31 -11.64 -1.84
CA LYS A 404 17.63 -11.46 -2.49
C LYS A 404 17.78 -10.13 -3.21
N VAL A 405 16.67 -9.44 -3.52
CA VAL A 405 16.69 -8.17 -4.25
C VAL A 405 17.60 -7.13 -3.58
N PHE A 406 17.63 -7.07 -2.23
CA PHE A 406 18.46 -6.13 -1.47
C PHE A 406 19.95 -6.20 -1.84
N GLY A 407 20.43 -7.36 -2.19
CA GLY A 407 21.80 -7.53 -2.65
C GLY A 407 21.94 -7.64 -4.18
N LEU A 408 20.91 -8.13 -4.88
CA LEU A 408 20.95 -8.32 -6.32
C LEU A 408 20.91 -6.98 -7.09
N VAL A 409 20.25 -5.95 -6.60
CA VAL A 409 20.24 -4.61 -7.22
C VAL A 409 21.64 -4.05 -7.48
N ARG A 410 22.65 -4.46 -6.69
CA ARG A 410 24.05 -4.00 -6.87
C ARG A 410 24.80 -4.68 -8.00
N LYS A 411 24.39 -5.86 -8.42
CA LYS A 411 25.16 -6.67 -9.40
C LYS A 411 24.33 -7.17 -10.57
N GLY A 412 23.01 -7.09 -10.45
CA GLY A 412 22.07 -7.71 -11.37
C GLY A 412 21.95 -9.24 -11.17
N ASN A 413 20.89 -9.81 -11.72
CA ASN A 413 20.67 -11.25 -11.81
C ASN A 413 19.78 -11.56 -13.00
N THR A 414 20.33 -12.22 -14.01
CA THR A 414 19.60 -12.58 -15.24
C THR A 414 19.21 -14.05 -15.19
N VAL A 415 17.95 -14.34 -15.44
CA VAL A 415 17.39 -15.67 -15.61
C VAL A 415 16.67 -15.75 -16.95
N LYS A 416 16.31 -16.97 -17.40
CA LYS A 416 15.48 -17.10 -18.60
C LYS A 416 14.13 -16.42 -18.36
N VAL A 417 13.81 -15.47 -19.22
CA VAL A 417 12.53 -14.74 -19.16
C VAL A 417 11.40 -15.70 -19.46
N LYS A 418 10.38 -15.72 -18.62
CA LYS A 418 9.14 -16.48 -18.69
C LYS A 418 8.00 -15.65 -18.08
N PRO A 419 6.74 -16.04 -18.28
CA PRO A 419 5.62 -15.37 -17.58
C PRO A 419 5.80 -15.37 -16.06
N ASP A 420 5.45 -14.26 -15.44
CA ASP A 420 5.36 -14.05 -14.00
C ASP A 420 3.88 -13.94 -13.57
N ALA A 421 3.06 -13.29 -14.41
CA ALA A 421 1.63 -13.19 -14.24
C ALA A 421 0.93 -13.14 -15.60
N ILE A 422 -0.35 -13.49 -15.61
CA ILE A 422 -1.26 -13.27 -16.74
C ILE A 422 -2.19 -12.13 -16.35
N GLU A 423 -2.38 -11.16 -17.25
CA GLU A 423 -3.36 -10.10 -17.03
C GLU A 423 -4.78 -10.65 -17.17
N ASP A 424 -5.66 -10.30 -16.23
CA ASP A 424 -7.07 -10.65 -16.30
C ASP A 424 -7.74 -9.97 -17.50
N ILE A 425 -8.67 -10.68 -18.13
CA ILE A 425 -9.45 -10.15 -19.24
C ILE A 425 -10.85 -9.85 -18.75
N ASN A 426 -11.34 -8.66 -19.07
CA ASN A 426 -12.72 -8.27 -18.88
C ASN A 426 -13.40 -8.15 -20.23
N LEU A 427 -14.43 -8.94 -20.49
CA LEU A 427 -15.20 -8.93 -21.71
C LEU A 427 -16.65 -8.57 -21.42
N MET A 428 -17.22 -7.71 -22.26
CA MET A 428 -18.64 -7.46 -22.32
C MET A 428 -19.19 -8.07 -23.62
N LEU A 429 -20.11 -9.00 -23.51
CA LEU A 429 -20.69 -9.71 -24.63
C LEU A 429 -22.20 -9.54 -24.66
N ASP A 430 -22.76 -9.43 -25.87
CA ASP A 430 -24.22 -9.42 -26.05
C ASP A 430 -24.78 -10.79 -25.61
N ILE A 431 -25.84 -10.79 -24.81
CA ILE A 431 -26.52 -11.99 -24.33
C ILE A 431 -27.04 -12.89 -25.45
N ASN A 432 -27.30 -12.27 -26.62
CA ASN A 432 -27.76 -12.95 -27.84
C ASN A 432 -26.63 -13.19 -28.86
N GLY A 433 -25.40 -12.80 -28.51
CA GLY A 433 -24.23 -12.92 -29.39
C GLY A 433 -23.46 -14.23 -29.16
N ASP A 434 -22.58 -14.54 -30.11
CA ASP A 434 -21.62 -15.63 -29.93
C ASP A 434 -20.58 -15.24 -28.88
N VAL A 435 -20.21 -16.20 -28.05
CA VAL A 435 -19.14 -16.03 -27.06
C VAL A 435 -17.80 -16.30 -27.73
N ASP A 436 -17.13 -15.21 -28.12
CA ASP A 436 -15.81 -15.27 -28.75
C ASP A 436 -14.75 -14.84 -27.71
N LEU A 437 -14.03 -15.82 -27.17
CA LEU A 437 -12.93 -15.60 -26.24
C LEU A 437 -11.63 -15.39 -27.03
N PRO A 438 -10.72 -14.51 -26.58
CA PRO A 438 -9.49 -14.25 -27.27
C PRO A 438 -8.57 -15.50 -27.28
N ASP A 439 -7.88 -15.73 -28.39
CA ASP A 439 -6.90 -16.82 -28.54
C ASP A 439 -5.59 -16.56 -27.81
N LYS A 440 -5.39 -15.33 -27.33
CA LYS A 440 -4.17 -14.88 -26.65
C LYS A 440 -4.52 -14.01 -25.45
N VAL A 441 -3.61 -14.03 -24.49
CA VAL A 441 -3.64 -13.18 -23.29
C VAL A 441 -2.33 -12.42 -23.13
N ASN A 442 -2.39 -11.28 -22.46
CA ASN A 442 -1.18 -10.56 -22.08
C ASN A 442 -0.52 -11.23 -20.88
N ALA A 443 0.73 -11.60 -21.04
CA ALA A 443 1.60 -12.07 -19.96
C ALA A 443 2.56 -10.95 -19.56
N ILE A 444 2.69 -10.71 -18.27
CA ILE A 444 3.76 -9.91 -17.69
C ILE A 444 4.92 -10.86 -17.41
N MET A 445 6.08 -10.55 -18.00
CA MET A 445 7.25 -11.41 -17.92
C MET A 445 8.11 -11.06 -16.71
N LEU A 446 9.04 -11.94 -16.31
CA LEU A 446 9.95 -11.70 -15.18
C LEU A 446 10.77 -10.40 -15.31
N ASP A 447 11.08 -9.98 -16.55
CA ASP A 447 11.76 -8.71 -16.84
C ASP A 447 10.81 -7.50 -16.96
N ASN A 448 9.57 -7.69 -16.55
CA ASN A 448 8.45 -6.73 -16.61
C ASN A 448 8.05 -6.32 -18.04
N SER A 449 8.52 -7.01 -19.08
CA SER A 449 8.00 -6.84 -20.44
C SER A 449 6.62 -7.49 -20.57
N LYS A 450 5.75 -6.92 -21.42
CA LYS A 450 4.46 -7.51 -21.76
C LYS A 450 4.56 -8.28 -23.06
N GLN A 451 4.00 -9.48 -23.10
CA GLN A 451 3.97 -10.34 -24.29
C GLN A 451 2.60 -10.99 -24.43
N GLU A 452 2.07 -10.99 -25.65
CA GLU A 452 0.91 -11.82 -25.96
C GLU A 452 1.33 -13.29 -26.10
N ILE A 453 0.67 -14.16 -25.37
CA ILE A 453 0.89 -15.62 -25.43
C ILE A 453 -0.42 -16.36 -25.69
N PRO A 454 -0.37 -17.53 -26.33
CA PRO A 454 -1.57 -18.35 -26.56
C PRO A 454 -2.23 -18.77 -25.25
N VAL A 455 -3.57 -18.80 -25.25
CA VAL A 455 -4.36 -19.30 -24.13
C VAL A 455 -5.27 -20.44 -24.59
N THR A 456 -5.52 -21.39 -23.72
CA THR A 456 -6.51 -22.45 -23.93
C THR A 456 -7.57 -22.32 -22.85
N TRP A 457 -8.78 -21.89 -23.22
CA TRP A 457 -9.90 -21.73 -22.32
C TRP A 457 -10.58 -23.07 -22.03
N THR A 458 -11.03 -23.24 -20.78
CA THR A 458 -11.89 -24.36 -20.41
C THR A 458 -13.32 -24.08 -20.87
N LYS A 459 -14.10 -25.12 -21.19
CA LYS A 459 -15.51 -24.99 -21.60
C LYS A 459 -16.47 -24.73 -20.44
N MET A 460 -15.97 -24.57 -19.21
CA MET A 460 -16.80 -24.33 -18.02
C MET A 460 -16.54 -22.91 -17.51
N ALA A 461 -17.62 -22.16 -17.34
CA ALA A 461 -17.60 -20.87 -16.64
C ALA A 461 -18.04 -21.11 -15.19
N GLN A 462 -17.43 -20.39 -14.26
CA GLN A 462 -17.93 -20.28 -12.89
C GLN A 462 -18.78 -19.02 -12.79
N ILE A 463 -20.00 -19.12 -12.25
CA ILE A 463 -20.74 -17.91 -11.83
C ILE A 463 -20.07 -17.43 -10.56
N VAL A 464 -19.65 -16.19 -10.56
CA VAL A 464 -19.29 -15.48 -9.34
C VAL A 464 -20.58 -14.82 -8.82
N ASP A 465 -21.17 -15.42 -7.79
CA ASP A 465 -22.22 -14.77 -7.02
C ASP A 465 -21.53 -13.82 -6.02
N TYR A 466 -21.46 -12.54 -6.38
CA TYR A 466 -20.82 -11.52 -5.56
C TYR A 466 -21.55 -11.24 -4.24
N VAL A 467 -22.80 -11.68 -4.10
CA VAL A 467 -23.58 -11.51 -2.87
C VAL A 467 -23.21 -12.57 -1.82
N THR A 468 -22.88 -13.79 -2.27
CA THR A 468 -22.61 -14.91 -1.34
C THR A 468 -21.17 -15.40 -1.39
N GLY A 469 -20.35 -14.95 -2.34
CA GLY A 469 -18.99 -15.46 -2.55
C GLY A 469 -18.93 -16.91 -3.03
N ASN A 470 -20.06 -17.50 -3.39
CA ASN A 470 -20.14 -18.90 -3.82
C ASN A 470 -19.93 -19.01 -5.34
N TYR A 471 -19.07 -19.95 -5.73
CA TYR A 471 -18.80 -20.28 -7.12
C TYR A 471 -19.67 -21.49 -7.54
N THR A 472 -20.43 -21.33 -8.60
CA THR A 472 -21.16 -22.44 -9.22
C THR A 472 -20.63 -22.67 -10.62
N ALA A 473 -20.12 -23.86 -10.91
CA ALA A 473 -19.69 -24.23 -12.26
C ALA A 473 -20.90 -24.29 -13.21
N ILE A 474 -20.87 -23.55 -14.31
CA ILE A 474 -21.93 -23.57 -15.34
C ILE A 474 -21.36 -24.04 -16.66
N ASP A 475 -22.17 -24.85 -17.36
CA ASP A 475 -21.92 -25.22 -18.74
C ASP A 475 -22.13 -23.99 -19.64
N TYR A 476 -21.10 -23.63 -20.35
CA TYR A 476 -21.03 -22.48 -21.27
C TYR A 476 -22.16 -22.43 -22.31
N SER A 477 -22.76 -23.58 -22.64
CA SER A 477 -23.85 -23.72 -23.61
C SER A 477 -25.22 -23.25 -23.08
N ARG A 478 -25.33 -22.82 -21.82
CA ARG A 478 -26.61 -22.47 -21.17
C ARG A 478 -26.85 -20.99 -20.94
N PHE A 479 -26.08 -20.11 -21.57
CA PHE A 479 -26.31 -18.67 -21.49
C PHE A 479 -27.49 -18.25 -22.35
N THR A 480 -28.70 -18.42 -21.87
CA THR A 480 -29.91 -18.14 -22.66
C THR A 480 -31.01 -17.39 -21.95
N SER A 481 -30.82 -16.62 -20.91
CA SER A 481 -31.94 -15.79 -20.43
C SER A 481 -31.56 -14.57 -19.61
N GLY A 482 -31.81 -13.43 -20.15
CA GLY A 482 -32.32 -12.21 -19.57
C GLY A 482 -31.73 -11.76 -18.25
N GLY A 483 -30.58 -11.10 -18.25
CA GLY A 483 -30.04 -10.42 -17.10
C GLY A 483 -28.56 -10.15 -17.26
N ILE A 484 -28.07 -9.08 -16.63
CA ILE A 484 -26.63 -8.83 -16.50
C ILE A 484 -26.07 -9.93 -15.59
N ALA A 485 -25.17 -10.76 -16.12
CA ALA A 485 -24.54 -11.81 -15.35
C ALA A 485 -23.02 -11.74 -15.56
N LYS A 486 -22.28 -11.87 -14.47
CA LYS A 486 -20.81 -11.96 -14.50
C LYS A 486 -20.39 -13.43 -14.41
N TYR A 487 -19.47 -13.83 -15.25
CA TYR A 487 -18.93 -15.17 -15.29
C TYR A 487 -17.42 -15.13 -15.33
N GLU A 488 -16.78 -16.04 -14.64
CA GLU A 488 -15.35 -16.27 -14.75
C GLU A 488 -15.09 -17.48 -15.64
N VAL A 489 -14.29 -17.28 -16.69
CA VAL A 489 -13.77 -18.35 -17.54
C VAL A 489 -12.28 -18.54 -17.21
N ILE A 490 -11.90 -19.75 -16.85
CA ILE A 490 -10.53 -20.09 -16.53
C ILE A 490 -9.87 -20.74 -17.74
N GLY A 491 -8.63 -20.32 -18.02
CA GLY A 491 -7.79 -20.87 -19.08
C GLY A 491 -6.39 -21.20 -18.60
N GLU A 492 -5.59 -21.79 -19.48
CA GLU A 492 -4.17 -22.04 -19.28
C GLU A 492 -3.37 -21.26 -20.32
N ALA A 493 -2.38 -20.49 -19.88
CA ALA A 493 -1.45 -19.74 -20.73
C ALA A 493 -0.04 -19.78 -20.15
N GLY A 494 0.93 -20.31 -20.91
CA GLY A 494 2.32 -20.37 -20.47
C GLY A 494 2.60 -21.17 -19.20
N GLY A 495 1.72 -22.11 -18.85
CA GLY A 495 1.80 -22.93 -17.62
C GLY A 495 1.21 -22.23 -16.39
N MET A 496 0.43 -21.17 -16.58
CA MET A 496 -0.25 -20.38 -15.55
C MET A 496 -1.75 -20.31 -15.81
N THR A 497 -2.54 -20.05 -14.78
CA THR A 497 -3.98 -19.82 -14.90
C THR A 497 -4.22 -18.44 -15.51
N ALA A 498 -5.11 -18.38 -16.49
CA ALA A 498 -5.63 -17.16 -17.08
C ALA A 498 -7.11 -16.99 -16.67
N HIS A 499 -7.51 -15.79 -16.32
CA HIS A 499 -8.87 -15.44 -15.91
C HIS A 499 -9.51 -14.52 -16.94
N CYS A 500 -10.73 -14.84 -17.36
CA CYS A 500 -11.55 -13.98 -18.20
C CYS A 500 -12.89 -13.77 -17.52
N TYR A 501 -13.17 -12.54 -17.12
CA TYR A 501 -14.44 -12.13 -16.53
C TYR A 501 -15.35 -11.64 -17.65
N VAL A 502 -16.44 -12.37 -17.88
CA VAL A 502 -17.39 -12.12 -18.95
C VAL A 502 -18.66 -11.52 -18.36
N SER A 503 -19.03 -10.32 -18.79
CA SER A 503 -20.31 -9.69 -18.48
C SER A 503 -21.22 -9.85 -19.71
N MET A 504 -22.35 -10.56 -19.54
CA MET A 504 -23.37 -10.72 -20.58
C MET A 504 -24.38 -9.58 -20.45
N VAL A 505 -24.58 -8.82 -21.51
CA VAL A 505 -25.45 -7.64 -21.49
C VAL A 505 -26.43 -7.66 -22.67
N GLU A 506 -27.64 -7.13 -22.49
CA GLU A 506 -28.55 -6.83 -23.60
C GLU A 506 -27.99 -5.68 -24.44
N TYR A 507 -28.36 -5.60 -25.73
CA TYR A 507 -27.91 -4.51 -26.62
C TYR A 507 -28.20 -3.16 -25.97
N ASN A 508 -27.16 -2.42 -25.69
CA ASN A 508 -27.22 -1.16 -24.98
C ASN A 508 -26.89 -0.01 -25.96
N PHE A 509 -27.79 0.94 -26.11
CA PHE A 509 -27.55 2.13 -26.95
C PHE A 509 -26.59 3.13 -26.28
N ILE A 510 -26.33 2.99 -25.01
CA ILE A 510 -25.39 3.84 -24.25
C ILE A 510 -23.95 3.38 -24.50
N LYS A 511 -23.09 4.29 -24.93
CA LYS A 511 -21.66 4.04 -25.09
C LYS A 511 -20.97 4.14 -23.73
N ASN A 512 -19.96 3.27 -23.49
CA ASN A 512 -19.22 3.28 -22.24
C ASN A 512 -20.14 3.26 -21.00
N TRP A 513 -21.10 2.38 -21.01
CA TRP A 513 -22.24 2.30 -20.11
C TRP A 513 -21.84 1.87 -18.67
N SER A 514 -20.71 1.18 -18.50
CA SER A 514 -20.08 0.79 -17.21
C SER A 514 -18.70 1.45 -17.02
N PHE A 515 -18.41 2.52 -17.77
CA PHE A 515 -17.21 3.34 -17.67
C PHE A 515 -15.87 2.66 -17.99
N GLU A 516 -15.87 1.42 -18.48
CA GLU A 516 -14.67 0.63 -18.77
C GLU A 516 -13.77 1.25 -19.86
N ASP A 517 -14.34 2.02 -20.80
CA ASP A 517 -13.62 2.71 -21.88
C ASP A 517 -12.96 4.03 -21.42
N SER A 518 -13.03 4.36 -20.14
CA SER A 518 -12.41 5.57 -19.56
C SER A 518 -11.18 5.23 -18.75
N ASN A 519 -10.25 6.20 -18.57
CA ASN A 519 -9.13 6.04 -17.68
C ASN A 519 -9.54 6.32 -16.23
N ASN A 520 -8.79 5.76 -15.28
CA ASN A 520 -8.95 6.09 -13.88
C ASN A 520 -8.75 7.61 -13.65
N LYS A 521 -9.65 8.24 -12.89
CA LYS A 521 -9.73 9.68 -12.64
C LYS A 521 -10.14 10.56 -13.82
N ASP A 522 -10.73 10.00 -14.86
CA ASP A 522 -11.38 10.78 -15.90
C ASP A 522 -12.63 11.49 -15.33
N VAL A 523 -12.58 12.81 -15.27
CA VAL A 523 -13.70 13.66 -14.82
C VAL A 523 -14.81 13.70 -15.88
N GLN A 524 -14.43 13.61 -17.15
CA GLN A 524 -15.34 13.52 -18.31
C GLN A 524 -15.20 12.12 -18.92
N PRO A 525 -16.02 11.15 -18.52
CA PRO A 525 -15.90 9.80 -19.05
C PRO A 525 -16.14 9.76 -20.58
N SER A 526 -15.48 8.85 -21.27
CA SER A 526 -15.63 8.68 -22.70
C SER A 526 -17.12 8.49 -23.08
N GLY A 527 -17.62 9.34 -23.94
CA GLY A 527 -19.04 9.33 -24.40
C GLY A 527 -20.02 10.00 -23.44
N TRP A 528 -19.63 10.41 -22.25
CA TRP A 528 -20.47 11.08 -21.28
C TRP A 528 -20.12 12.56 -21.10
N ASN A 529 -21.10 13.33 -20.64
CA ASN A 529 -20.96 14.73 -20.30
C ASN A 529 -21.30 14.93 -18.80
N ALA A 530 -20.28 15.13 -17.98
CA ALA A 530 -20.42 15.37 -16.55
C ALA A 530 -20.47 16.90 -16.30
N ASN A 531 -21.62 17.38 -15.84
CA ASN A 531 -21.85 18.79 -15.54
C ASN A 531 -21.88 19.01 -14.02
N ALA A 532 -20.76 19.43 -13.47
CA ALA A 532 -20.66 19.82 -12.06
C ALA A 532 -21.22 21.24 -11.84
N VAL A 533 -22.25 21.37 -11.01
CA VAL A 533 -22.83 22.65 -10.60
C VAL A 533 -22.08 23.23 -9.40
N THR A 534 -21.62 22.36 -8.51
CA THR A 534 -20.80 22.70 -7.33
C THR A 534 -19.36 22.24 -7.51
N LYS A 535 -18.47 22.66 -6.61
CA LYS A 535 -17.11 22.14 -6.58
C LYS A 535 -17.09 20.79 -5.86
N PHE A 536 -16.43 19.82 -6.48
CA PHE A 536 -16.21 18.50 -5.92
C PHE A 536 -14.77 18.34 -5.45
N ASP A 537 -14.58 17.50 -4.44
CA ASP A 537 -13.27 16.98 -4.08
C ASP A 537 -12.96 15.77 -4.96
N GLU A 538 -13.96 14.92 -5.22
CA GLU A 538 -13.88 13.75 -6.08
C GLU A 538 -15.10 13.67 -6.99
N LEU A 539 -14.88 13.64 -8.29
CA LEU A 539 -15.90 13.46 -9.32
C LEU A 539 -15.22 12.92 -10.58
N TRP A 540 -15.09 11.60 -10.69
CA TRP A 540 -14.33 10.95 -11.76
C TRP A 540 -14.66 9.46 -11.89
N VAL A 541 -14.11 8.81 -12.92
CA VAL A 541 -14.10 7.36 -13.04
C VAL A 541 -13.11 6.78 -12.03
N GLU A 542 -13.57 5.90 -11.16
CA GLU A 542 -12.74 5.13 -10.22
C GLU A 542 -12.53 3.71 -10.77
N ASP A 543 -11.28 3.24 -10.78
CA ASP A 543 -10.91 1.87 -11.14
C ASP A 543 -10.76 1.06 -9.84
N LYS A 544 -11.85 0.39 -9.44
CA LYS A 544 -11.92 -0.38 -8.19
C LYS A 544 -12.95 -1.51 -8.31
N VAL A 545 -12.47 -2.70 -8.58
CA VAL A 545 -13.29 -3.91 -8.83
C VAL A 545 -14.28 -4.21 -7.70
N SER A 546 -13.85 -4.08 -6.45
CA SER A 546 -14.70 -4.36 -5.27
C SER A 546 -15.94 -3.46 -5.19
N ASP A 547 -15.85 -2.29 -5.80
CA ASP A 547 -16.83 -1.20 -5.69
C ASP A 547 -17.59 -0.96 -7.00
N SER A 548 -17.39 -1.78 -8.05
CA SER A 548 -18.07 -1.69 -9.32
C SER A 548 -19.23 -2.68 -9.38
N MET A 549 -20.33 -2.31 -10.02
CA MET A 549 -21.45 -3.21 -10.24
C MET A 549 -21.10 -4.27 -11.29
N THR A 550 -20.50 -3.83 -12.40
CA THR A 550 -19.90 -4.71 -13.41
C THR A 550 -18.51 -4.20 -13.81
N GLY A 551 -17.67 -5.08 -14.40
CA GLY A 551 -16.31 -4.70 -14.81
C GLY A 551 -15.41 -4.32 -13.65
N THR A 552 -14.55 -3.32 -13.86
CA THR A 552 -13.58 -2.84 -12.90
C THR A 552 -13.77 -1.38 -12.51
N LYS A 553 -14.61 -0.64 -13.24
CA LYS A 553 -14.75 0.81 -13.12
C LYS A 553 -16.20 1.23 -12.89
N HIS A 554 -16.34 2.39 -12.26
CA HIS A 554 -17.61 3.07 -12.06
C HIS A 554 -17.38 4.58 -12.00
N TYR A 555 -18.43 5.40 -12.10
CA TYR A 555 -18.33 6.84 -11.91
C TYR A 555 -18.57 7.18 -10.45
N HIS A 556 -17.57 7.78 -9.80
CA HIS A 556 -17.52 8.09 -8.37
C HIS A 556 -17.71 9.58 -8.10
N PHE A 557 -18.36 9.93 -6.99
CA PHE A 557 -18.39 11.28 -6.45
C PHE A 557 -18.27 11.32 -4.92
N TRP A 558 -17.62 12.35 -4.43
CA TRP A 558 -17.59 12.76 -3.03
C TRP A 558 -17.31 14.26 -2.91
N GLY A 559 -17.87 14.93 -1.89
CA GLY A 559 -17.58 16.33 -1.63
C GLY A 559 -17.58 16.72 -0.15
N SER A 560 -16.59 17.49 0.29
CA SER A 560 -16.53 18.07 1.64
C SER A 560 -17.56 19.20 1.85
N THR A 561 -18.18 19.69 0.79
CA THR A 561 -19.29 20.67 0.77
C THR A 561 -20.48 20.08 0.04
N ASP A 562 -21.62 20.80 -0.01
CA ASP A 562 -22.79 20.38 -0.77
C ASP A 562 -22.42 20.08 -2.22
N VAL A 563 -22.95 19.00 -2.73
CA VAL A 563 -22.63 18.45 -4.05
C VAL A 563 -23.85 18.52 -4.98
N GLU A 564 -23.64 18.94 -6.24
CA GLU A 564 -24.67 18.99 -7.25
C GLU A 564 -24.06 18.79 -8.65
N PHE A 565 -24.52 17.76 -9.36
CA PHE A 565 -24.08 17.45 -10.73
C PHE A 565 -25.13 16.72 -11.55
N SER A 566 -24.93 16.68 -12.85
CA SER A 566 -25.57 15.73 -13.76
C SER A 566 -24.53 15.01 -14.63
N LEU A 567 -24.85 13.77 -15.01
CA LEU A 567 -24.09 12.96 -15.93
C LEU A 567 -25.01 12.57 -17.07
N GLU A 568 -24.69 12.96 -18.31
CA GLU A 568 -25.58 12.86 -19.45
C GLU A 568 -24.89 12.23 -20.65
N GLN A 569 -25.68 11.51 -21.48
CA GLN A 569 -25.25 11.08 -22.81
C GLN A 569 -26.35 11.30 -23.82
N GLU A 570 -26.02 11.99 -24.91
CA GLU A 570 -26.88 12.07 -26.08
C GLU A 570 -26.75 10.80 -26.92
N ILE A 571 -27.87 10.17 -27.23
CA ILE A 571 -27.91 8.88 -27.92
C ILE A 571 -28.24 9.14 -29.39
N ALA A 572 -27.28 8.83 -30.24
CA ALA A 572 -27.44 8.94 -31.67
C ALA A 572 -28.23 7.75 -32.26
N ASP A 573 -28.92 8.00 -33.38
CA ASP A 573 -29.47 6.97 -34.25
C ASP A 573 -30.53 6.06 -33.64
N LEU A 574 -31.26 6.52 -32.61
CA LEU A 574 -32.41 5.78 -32.09
C LEU A 574 -33.54 5.77 -33.10
N LYS A 575 -34.12 4.61 -33.37
CA LYS A 575 -35.32 4.44 -34.18
C LYS A 575 -36.56 4.78 -33.36
N ALA A 576 -37.66 5.13 -34.09
CA ALA A 576 -38.95 5.24 -33.44
C ALA A 576 -39.32 3.91 -32.74
N GLY A 577 -39.76 3.99 -31.49
CA GLY A 577 -40.05 2.79 -30.70
C GLY A 577 -40.24 3.09 -29.21
N THR A 578 -40.36 2.02 -28.45
CA THR A 578 -40.47 2.10 -26.99
C THR A 578 -39.16 1.61 -26.37
N TYR A 579 -38.70 2.33 -25.37
CA TYR A 579 -37.39 2.06 -24.73
C TYR A 579 -37.54 1.96 -23.20
N LYS A 580 -36.54 1.33 -22.59
CA LYS A 580 -36.31 1.28 -21.15
C LYS A 580 -34.95 1.89 -20.85
N TYR A 581 -34.88 2.76 -19.86
CA TYR A 581 -33.63 3.30 -19.34
C TYR A 581 -33.44 2.89 -17.89
N ALA A 582 -32.25 2.42 -17.51
CA ALA A 582 -31.94 2.04 -16.15
C ALA A 582 -30.51 2.45 -15.80
N VAL A 583 -30.26 2.73 -14.53
CA VAL A 583 -28.94 3.03 -13.98
C VAL A 583 -28.82 2.42 -12.59
N SER A 584 -27.68 1.83 -12.29
CA SER A 584 -27.35 1.31 -10.97
C SER A 584 -26.57 2.34 -10.17
N THR A 585 -26.95 2.50 -8.89
CA THR A 585 -26.35 3.47 -7.97
C THR A 585 -26.11 2.85 -6.61
N MET A 586 -25.01 3.25 -5.95
CA MET A 586 -24.64 2.90 -4.60
C MET A 586 -24.10 4.16 -3.90
N GLY A 587 -24.35 4.36 -2.60
CA GLY A 587 -23.79 5.53 -1.93
C GLY A 587 -24.31 5.72 -0.52
N GLY A 588 -23.75 6.69 0.19
CA GLY A 588 -24.09 6.97 1.58
C GLY A 588 -23.82 8.41 1.99
N ASP A 589 -24.07 8.69 3.27
CA ASP A 589 -23.97 10.02 3.89
C ASP A 589 -24.80 11.11 3.18
N CYS A 590 -25.78 10.69 2.36
CA CYS A 590 -26.55 11.60 1.52
C CYS A 590 -27.59 12.42 2.29
N GLY A 591 -27.94 12.04 3.52
CA GLY A 591 -28.90 12.78 4.35
C GLY A 591 -30.23 13.05 3.61
N LYS A 592 -30.61 14.32 3.50
CA LYS A 592 -31.72 14.72 2.62
C LYS A 592 -31.15 15.14 1.28
N TYR A 593 -31.40 14.36 0.25
CA TYR A 593 -30.91 14.57 -1.11
C TYR A 593 -32.03 14.56 -2.14
N GLU A 594 -31.72 15.05 -3.34
CA GLU A 594 -32.53 14.90 -4.54
C GLU A 594 -31.69 14.17 -5.59
N SER A 595 -32.17 13.02 -6.05
CA SER A 595 -31.50 12.29 -7.13
C SER A 595 -32.51 11.56 -7.98
N TYR A 596 -32.28 11.57 -9.29
CA TYR A 596 -33.17 10.92 -10.24
C TYR A 596 -32.44 10.59 -11.54
N ILE A 597 -32.86 9.51 -12.17
CA ILE A 597 -32.56 9.25 -13.59
C ILE A 597 -33.62 9.93 -14.46
N TYR A 598 -33.23 10.34 -15.64
CA TYR A 598 -34.14 11.04 -16.56
C TYR A 598 -33.82 10.81 -18.04
N VAL A 599 -34.84 11.04 -18.88
CA VAL A 599 -34.68 11.08 -20.31
C VAL A 599 -35.21 12.42 -20.83
N LYS A 600 -34.35 13.11 -21.58
CA LYS A 600 -34.76 14.29 -22.38
C LYS A 600 -35.13 13.85 -23.80
N ILE A 601 -36.20 14.41 -24.30
CA ILE A 601 -36.56 14.34 -25.71
C ILE A 601 -36.51 15.77 -26.26
N ASN A 602 -35.70 15.98 -27.28
CA ASN A 602 -35.51 17.30 -27.90
C ASN A 602 -35.11 18.39 -26.88
N GLY A 603 -34.30 18.04 -25.90
CA GLY A 603 -33.79 18.94 -24.85
C GLY A 603 -34.69 19.09 -23.62
N GLU A 604 -35.94 18.62 -23.64
CA GLU A 604 -36.88 18.71 -22.53
C GLU A 604 -36.93 17.40 -21.73
N VAL A 605 -36.88 17.45 -20.38
CA VAL A 605 -37.03 16.27 -19.48
C VAL A 605 -38.47 15.76 -19.58
N VAL A 606 -38.65 14.60 -20.21
CA VAL A 606 -39.98 13.98 -20.43
C VAL A 606 -40.23 12.85 -19.46
N TYR A 607 -39.19 12.09 -19.10
CA TYR A 607 -39.28 10.95 -18.19
C TYR A 607 -38.32 11.14 -17.03
N LYS A 608 -38.74 10.77 -15.81
CA LYS A 608 -37.97 10.92 -14.57
C LYS A 608 -38.39 9.86 -13.58
N ALA A 609 -37.41 9.26 -12.87
CA ALA A 609 -37.61 8.35 -11.73
C ALA A 609 -36.54 8.58 -10.69
N ASP A 610 -36.89 8.40 -9.41
CA ASP A 610 -35.95 8.59 -8.30
C ASP A 610 -34.79 7.59 -8.40
N ALA A 611 -33.58 8.05 -8.08
CA ALA A 611 -32.39 7.24 -7.90
C ALA A 611 -31.99 7.18 -6.43
N HIS A 612 -31.44 6.04 -5.98
CA HIS A 612 -31.24 5.77 -4.56
C HIS A 612 -29.76 5.58 -4.22
N PHE A 613 -29.31 6.30 -3.17
CA PHE A 613 -27.98 6.21 -2.58
C PHE A 613 -28.15 5.98 -1.08
N THR A 614 -28.16 4.73 -0.63
CA THR A 614 -28.62 4.35 0.72
C THR A 614 -27.50 3.85 1.65
N SER A 615 -26.60 2.99 1.15
CA SER A 615 -25.50 2.43 1.94
C SER A 615 -24.37 1.89 1.04
N TYR A 616 -23.25 1.54 1.64
CA TYR A 616 -22.16 0.80 1.02
C TYR A 616 -22.59 -0.67 0.80
N ASP A 617 -22.12 -1.30 -0.27
CA ASP A 617 -22.45 -2.66 -0.75
C ASP A 617 -23.93 -2.90 -1.09
N GLU A 618 -24.74 -1.84 -1.19
CA GLU A 618 -26.13 -1.95 -1.58
C GLU A 618 -26.40 -1.21 -2.89
N TRP A 619 -26.33 -1.92 -4.01
CA TRP A 619 -26.64 -1.39 -5.31
C TRP A 619 -28.15 -1.34 -5.57
N HIS A 620 -28.62 -0.19 -6.03
CA HIS A 620 -30.02 0.04 -6.43
C HIS A 620 -30.08 0.36 -7.92
N THR A 621 -30.88 -0.41 -8.66
CA THR A 621 -31.15 -0.12 -10.07
C THR A 621 -32.47 0.60 -10.21
N SER A 622 -32.39 1.87 -10.57
CA SER A 622 -33.56 2.69 -10.93
C SER A 622 -33.88 2.54 -12.41
N SER A 623 -35.15 2.51 -12.77
CA SER A 623 -35.55 2.32 -14.18
C SER A 623 -36.73 3.16 -14.60
N LEU A 624 -36.69 3.60 -15.85
CA LEU A 624 -37.79 4.20 -16.60
C LEU A 624 -38.23 3.22 -17.72
N THR A 625 -39.49 2.94 -17.78
CA THR A 625 -40.05 2.03 -18.80
C THR A 625 -41.04 2.80 -19.69
N ASN A 626 -41.38 2.23 -20.85
CA ASN A 626 -42.32 2.82 -21.82
C ASN A 626 -41.90 4.21 -22.30
N ILE A 627 -40.60 4.43 -22.50
CA ILE A 627 -40.08 5.66 -23.09
C ILE A 627 -40.42 5.65 -24.59
N ALA A 628 -41.36 6.49 -25.00
CA ALA A 628 -41.72 6.60 -26.41
C ALA A 628 -40.75 7.56 -27.13
N VAL A 629 -40.15 7.09 -28.20
CA VAL A 629 -39.26 7.86 -29.06
C VAL A 629 -39.87 7.89 -30.48
N ALA A 630 -40.02 9.07 -31.08
CA ALA A 630 -40.46 9.25 -32.45
C ALA A 630 -39.24 9.31 -33.40
N GLU A 631 -39.51 9.16 -34.69
CA GLU A 631 -38.46 9.31 -35.70
C GLU A 631 -37.94 10.76 -35.74
N GLY A 632 -36.63 10.92 -35.62
CA GLY A 632 -35.94 12.21 -35.58
C GLY A 632 -35.85 12.88 -34.24
N ASP A 633 -36.33 12.24 -33.16
CA ASP A 633 -36.12 12.76 -31.80
C ASP A 633 -34.63 12.70 -31.39
N ILE A 634 -34.19 13.77 -30.75
CA ILE A 634 -32.89 13.81 -30.07
C ILE A 634 -33.11 13.34 -28.62
N VAL A 635 -32.52 12.19 -28.29
CA VAL A 635 -32.67 11.56 -26.96
C VAL A 635 -31.42 11.76 -26.14
N THR A 636 -31.57 12.30 -24.93
CA THR A 636 -30.47 12.35 -23.93
C THR A 636 -30.89 11.58 -22.68
N VAL A 637 -30.09 10.63 -22.27
CA VAL A 637 -30.25 9.94 -21.00
C VAL A 637 -29.35 10.57 -19.93
N GLY A 638 -29.79 10.57 -18.69
CA GLY A 638 -28.95 11.14 -17.63
C GLY A 638 -29.35 10.74 -16.23
N ILE A 639 -28.45 11.04 -15.31
CA ILE A 639 -28.69 11.00 -13.87
C ILE A 639 -28.31 12.34 -13.24
N TYR A 640 -29.11 12.80 -12.30
CA TYR A 640 -28.89 14.01 -11.49
C TYR A 640 -28.76 13.65 -10.04
N PHE A 641 -27.85 14.32 -9.34
CA PHE A 641 -27.68 14.25 -7.90
C PHE A 641 -27.46 15.61 -7.29
N LYS A 642 -28.15 15.86 -6.16
CA LYS A 642 -27.94 17.01 -5.29
C LYS A 642 -28.06 16.57 -3.83
N GLY A 643 -27.02 16.80 -3.03
CA GLY A 643 -26.98 16.37 -1.63
C GLY A 643 -26.08 17.23 -0.76
N PRO A 644 -26.08 16.97 0.56
CA PRO A 644 -25.30 17.71 1.54
C PRO A 644 -23.80 17.39 1.44
N ALA A 645 -23.01 18.17 2.17
CA ALA A 645 -21.60 17.88 2.41
C ALA A 645 -21.39 16.46 2.95
N LYS A 646 -20.32 15.82 2.52
CA LYS A 646 -19.90 14.43 2.77
C LYS A 646 -20.71 13.36 2.02
N ALA A 647 -21.74 13.74 1.24
CA ALA A 647 -22.41 12.78 0.38
C ALA A 647 -21.40 12.14 -0.59
N TRP A 648 -21.49 10.84 -0.74
CA TRP A 648 -20.68 10.06 -1.67
C TRP A 648 -21.55 9.07 -2.43
N GLY A 649 -21.11 8.69 -3.61
CA GLY A 649 -21.83 7.68 -4.38
C GLY A 649 -21.07 7.19 -5.59
N LYS A 650 -21.61 6.11 -6.14
CA LYS A 650 -21.12 5.40 -7.31
C LYS A 650 -22.27 5.17 -8.28
N ILE A 651 -21.98 5.32 -9.56
CA ILE A 651 -22.91 5.16 -10.66
C ILE A 651 -22.28 4.17 -11.62
N ASP A 652 -23.05 3.16 -12.01
CA ASP A 652 -22.58 2.12 -12.92
C ASP A 652 -23.75 1.54 -13.71
N ASP A 653 -23.46 0.73 -14.70
CA ASP A 653 -24.41 -0.06 -15.47
C ASP A 653 -25.64 0.75 -16.00
N ALA A 654 -25.36 1.80 -16.74
CA ALA A 654 -26.38 2.55 -17.44
C ALA A 654 -26.86 1.78 -18.69
N LEU A 655 -28.13 1.44 -18.74
CA LEU A 655 -28.74 0.63 -19.81
C LEU A 655 -29.85 1.40 -20.50
N LEU A 656 -29.77 1.54 -21.83
CA LEU A 656 -30.88 1.93 -22.67
C LEU A 656 -31.11 0.85 -23.72
N ASN A 657 -32.22 0.16 -23.65
CA ASN A 657 -32.60 -0.87 -24.62
C ASN A 657 -34.01 -0.68 -25.17
N SER A 658 -34.26 -1.23 -26.35
CA SER A 658 -35.62 -1.26 -26.91
C SER A 658 -36.49 -2.29 -26.20
N VAL A 659 -37.75 -1.94 -25.94
CA VAL A 659 -38.75 -2.87 -25.41
C VAL A 659 -39.61 -3.34 -26.59
N GLN A 660 -39.61 -4.67 -26.81
CA GLN A 660 -40.43 -5.28 -27.86
C GLN A 660 -41.92 -5.26 -27.52
#